data_70b65d8b88a3b9a21b1f4b7b79e234e1
#
_entry.id   70b65d8b88a3b9a21b1f4b7b79e234e1
#
_cell.length_a   1.000
_cell.length_b   1.000
_cell.length_c   1.000
_cell.angle_alpha   90.00
_cell.angle_beta   90.00
_cell.angle_gamma   90.00
#
_symmetry.space_group_name_H-M   'P 1'
#
loop_
_entity.id
_entity.type
_entity.pdbx_description
1 polymer ?
#
loop_
_entity_poly.entity_id
_entity_poly.type
_entity_poly.pdbx_seq_one_letter_code
_entity_poly.pdbx_strand_id
1 'polypeptide(L)'
;MAEIKKTWHWSIFSFVLFVAGIFLGLANRNVLQIATMESLATTSNKWFLYQKLWFILPITLVLFSVYFGFVGFPRIQRQGFRYPITIIASILFLFSIVILYTDLWGYQKFFSDFWARSLIVWGIGWLCVWALHFYNMKQNVFHIAVYVFIAFGILFLIVGQIPRISNSPFTLAWSEGSFIYMASAIFDKRIYGVDLPLPYIMSTRHLLESIPFLFNDIPIWFHRLWLVILSLGSAGLLGIIITKKIPDLSRINRISLCLWVVLFVYQGAVYYNILLSVVLLIWGYEKNNFRKSFVFMILASIFGGMNRINWAFTPPILFFIVWIIDHPEVVVGVKAQGLYLFKLALWGLLGAIMGIGALFLYYIGLGGYTFATFIERMSATSVWYRLLPSSTFSLGVLAATIVTVIFCWIILFTKYSRFIQLPGFQKFLLLSMNLLLFLGSIMVSVKIGGGADLHNMDAFLISTLFTFLFSLDWDKVQNLSFKSSSILILPMFILMLVPVGWRIYAIGPVHIRTVARDQNELDILKSTIKKITDECSSPPLFIWQRQLITFGHIDNVEVIGDYELVDLIEMAMAENRPYLRQFANDIENLKFSLVVLDPVPENFGRGKSFSEENSLWYNDVVSVVAENYLEKIVLPQTGTTIFFNYCP
;
A
#
# COMPACT_ATOMS: atom_id res chain seq x y z
N MET A 1 -22.31 12.86 -40.70
CA MET A 1 -21.51 11.86 -39.96
C MET A 1 -19.98 12.09 -39.97
N ALA A 2 -19.41 12.57 -41.09
CA ALA A 2 -17.96 12.87 -41.16
C ALA A 2 -17.54 14.09 -40.35
N GLU A 3 -18.36 15.13 -40.24
CA GLU A 3 -18.07 16.33 -39.44
C GLU A 3 -18.06 16.07 -37.92
N ILE A 4 -18.96 15.21 -37.41
CA ILE A 4 -19.03 14.88 -35.99
C ILE A 4 -17.81 14.04 -35.55
N LYS A 5 -17.24 13.20 -36.43
CA LYS A 5 -15.98 12.50 -36.18
C LYS A 5 -14.77 13.46 -36.08
N LYS A 6 -14.84 14.57 -36.80
CA LYS A 6 -13.77 15.56 -36.91
C LYS A 6 -13.61 16.35 -35.60
N THR A 7 -14.71 16.77 -34.99
CA THR A 7 -14.74 17.57 -33.77
C THR A 7 -14.24 16.81 -32.52
N TRP A 8 -14.34 15.48 -32.53
CA TRP A 8 -14.07 14.66 -31.34
C TRP A 8 -12.57 14.42 -31.06
N HIS A 9 -11.77 14.15 -32.08
CA HIS A 9 -10.32 14.01 -31.94
C HIS A 9 -9.67 15.30 -31.41
N TRP A 10 -10.23 16.43 -31.74
CA TRP A 10 -9.77 17.75 -31.31
C TRP A 10 -10.07 18.02 -29.85
N SER A 11 -11.22 17.60 -29.36
CA SER A 11 -11.57 17.73 -27.95
C SER A 11 -10.63 16.93 -27.06
N ILE A 12 -10.18 15.74 -27.48
CA ILE A 12 -9.21 14.94 -26.74
C ILE A 12 -7.84 15.62 -26.75
N PHE A 13 -7.36 16.09 -27.89
CA PHE A 13 -6.06 16.75 -27.97
C PHE A 13 -6.02 18.01 -27.11
N SER A 14 -7.05 18.83 -27.15
CA SER A 14 -7.22 19.98 -26.27
C SER A 14 -7.19 19.58 -24.81
N PHE A 15 -7.92 18.53 -24.44
CA PHE A 15 -7.91 18.02 -23.05
C PHE A 15 -6.52 17.55 -22.62
N VAL A 16 -5.78 16.85 -23.48
CA VAL A 16 -4.41 16.38 -23.21
C VAL A 16 -3.48 17.56 -22.95
N LEU A 17 -3.53 18.59 -23.80
CA LEU A 17 -2.71 19.79 -23.64
C LEU A 17 -3.08 20.58 -22.37
N PHE A 18 -4.38 20.67 -22.06
CA PHE A 18 -4.88 21.34 -20.88
C PHE A 18 -4.33 20.70 -19.60
N VAL A 19 -4.47 19.38 -19.48
CA VAL A 19 -3.94 18.62 -18.32
C VAL A 19 -2.42 18.71 -18.23
N ALA A 20 -1.71 18.63 -19.38
CA ALA A 20 -0.27 18.81 -19.41
C ALA A 20 0.16 20.22 -18.93
N GLY A 21 -0.59 21.26 -19.31
CA GLY A 21 -0.36 22.62 -18.82
C GLY A 21 -0.53 22.75 -17.32
N ILE A 22 -1.57 22.12 -16.74
CA ILE A 22 -1.78 22.07 -15.29
C ILE A 22 -0.62 21.35 -14.59
N PHE A 23 -0.26 20.16 -15.03
CA PHE A 23 0.83 19.39 -14.42
C PHE A 23 2.16 20.16 -14.46
N LEU A 24 2.46 20.78 -15.59
CA LEU A 24 3.67 21.58 -15.72
C LEU A 24 3.64 22.81 -14.82
N GLY A 25 2.49 23.48 -14.68
CA GLY A 25 2.32 24.63 -13.79
C GLY A 25 2.55 24.26 -12.32
N LEU A 26 1.99 23.12 -11.88
CA LEU A 26 2.15 22.62 -10.52
C LEU A 26 3.59 22.16 -10.24
N ALA A 27 4.21 21.43 -11.18
CA ALA A 27 5.61 21.00 -11.08
C ALA A 27 6.55 22.22 -10.97
N ASN A 28 6.38 23.22 -11.82
CA ASN A 28 7.20 24.44 -11.79
C ASN A 28 7.04 25.19 -10.46
N ARG A 29 5.82 25.29 -9.95
CA ARG A 29 5.57 25.93 -8.64
C ARG A 29 6.35 25.24 -7.52
N ASN A 30 6.29 23.91 -7.45
CA ASN A 30 6.97 23.13 -6.42
C ASN A 30 8.50 23.25 -6.53
N VAL A 31 9.06 23.14 -7.76
CA VAL A 31 10.49 23.30 -7.99
C VAL A 31 10.96 24.70 -7.59
N LEU A 32 10.18 25.75 -7.89
CA LEU A 32 10.51 27.10 -7.46
C LEU A 32 10.47 27.28 -5.94
N GLN A 33 9.51 26.67 -5.27
CA GLN A 33 9.46 26.72 -3.80
C GLN A 33 10.69 26.07 -3.17
N ILE A 34 11.11 24.92 -3.69
CA ILE A 34 12.34 24.24 -3.24
C ILE A 34 13.57 25.12 -3.51
N ALA A 35 13.69 25.67 -4.71
CA ALA A 35 14.84 26.52 -5.08
C ALA A 35 14.94 27.80 -4.25
N THR A 36 13.81 28.40 -3.87
CA THR A 36 13.79 29.57 -2.99
C THR A 36 14.17 29.25 -1.56
N MET A 37 13.73 28.10 -1.03
CA MET A 37 14.13 27.63 0.30
C MET A 37 15.64 27.34 0.41
N GLU A 38 16.25 26.87 -0.67
CA GLU A 38 17.67 26.55 -0.72
C GLU A 38 18.57 27.75 -1.11
N SER A 39 18.02 28.98 -1.17
CA SER A 39 18.73 30.19 -1.62
C SER A 39 19.40 30.13 -3.01
N LEU A 40 19.17 29.08 -3.76
CA LEU A 40 19.72 28.89 -5.12
C LEU A 40 19.17 29.92 -6.12
N ALA A 41 17.98 30.45 -5.87
CA ALA A 41 17.32 31.40 -6.75
C ALA A 41 17.97 32.80 -6.74
N THR A 42 18.71 33.14 -5.68
CA THR A 42 19.34 34.46 -5.52
C THR A 42 20.74 34.53 -6.11
N THR A 43 21.36 33.39 -6.42
CA THR A 43 22.78 33.33 -6.83
C THR A 43 22.99 33.09 -8.32
N SER A 44 21.94 32.77 -9.10
CA SER A 44 22.06 32.45 -10.52
C SER A 44 21.08 33.21 -11.40
N ASN A 45 21.61 33.94 -12.41
CA ASN A 45 20.79 34.61 -13.43
C ASN A 45 19.87 33.64 -14.19
N LYS A 46 20.23 32.36 -14.30
CA LYS A 46 19.40 31.33 -14.94
C LYS A 46 18.15 31.04 -14.10
N TRP A 47 18.28 30.96 -12.77
CA TRP A 47 17.16 30.77 -11.87
C TRP A 47 16.23 31.96 -11.83
N PHE A 48 16.80 33.19 -11.86
CA PHE A 48 16.02 34.42 -11.94
C PHE A 48 15.18 34.49 -13.24
N LEU A 49 15.77 34.10 -14.38
CA LEU A 49 15.05 34.02 -15.64
C LEU A 49 13.95 32.94 -15.58
N TYR A 50 14.26 31.77 -15.00
CA TYR A 50 13.31 30.67 -14.82
C TYR A 50 12.13 31.11 -13.95
N GLN A 51 12.37 31.81 -12.84
CA GLN A 51 11.31 32.36 -12.00
C GLN A 51 10.37 33.30 -12.75
N LYS A 52 10.88 34.11 -13.67
CA LYS A 52 10.05 35.00 -14.48
C LYS A 52 9.28 34.31 -15.60
N LEU A 53 9.82 33.24 -16.14
CA LEU A 53 9.28 32.56 -17.31
C LEU A 53 8.55 31.26 -17.01
N TRP A 54 8.62 30.75 -15.79
CA TRP A 54 8.07 29.45 -15.42
C TRP A 54 6.58 29.25 -15.71
N PHE A 55 5.79 30.34 -15.66
CA PHE A 55 4.36 30.30 -15.94
C PHE A 55 4.01 30.43 -17.43
N ILE A 56 4.94 30.91 -18.26
CA ILE A 56 4.69 31.15 -19.70
C ILE A 56 4.38 29.82 -20.40
N LEU A 57 5.21 28.80 -20.22
CA LEU A 57 5.04 27.51 -20.89
C LEU A 57 3.74 26.77 -20.49
N PRO A 58 3.35 26.67 -19.20
CA PRO A 58 2.04 26.18 -18.82
C PRO A 58 0.87 26.97 -19.44
N ILE A 59 0.94 28.30 -19.41
CA ILE A 59 -0.10 29.16 -20.01
C ILE A 59 -0.18 28.94 -21.52
N THR A 60 0.97 28.86 -22.21
CA THR A 60 0.96 28.59 -23.65
C THR A 60 0.34 27.24 -23.98
N LEU A 61 0.60 26.17 -23.21
CA LEU A 61 -0.03 24.87 -23.40
C LEU A 61 -1.55 24.94 -23.19
N VAL A 62 -2.01 25.68 -22.20
CA VAL A 62 -3.44 25.90 -21.95
C VAL A 62 -4.05 26.70 -23.09
N LEU A 63 -3.41 27.79 -23.56
CA LEU A 63 -3.88 28.59 -24.68
C LEU A 63 -3.90 27.78 -25.98
N PHE A 64 -2.87 26.97 -26.26
CA PHE A 64 -2.89 26.04 -27.39
C PHE A 64 -4.03 25.02 -27.26
N SER A 65 -4.32 24.55 -26.08
CA SER A 65 -5.45 23.66 -25.82
C SER A 65 -6.78 24.31 -26.26
N VAL A 66 -6.97 25.57 -25.86
CA VAL A 66 -8.16 26.35 -26.23
C VAL A 66 -8.19 26.61 -27.74
N TYR A 67 -7.07 27.05 -28.32
CA TYR A 67 -6.94 27.31 -29.76
C TYR A 67 -7.27 26.07 -30.58
N PHE A 68 -6.65 24.92 -30.28
CA PHE A 68 -6.93 23.67 -30.98
C PHE A 68 -8.33 23.13 -30.72
N GLY A 69 -8.94 23.47 -29.57
CA GLY A 69 -10.35 23.18 -29.32
C GLY A 69 -11.30 23.90 -30.30
N PHE A 70 -10.95 25.12 -30.68
CA PHE A 70 -11.80 25.94 -31.63
C PHE A 70 -11.42 25.77 -33.08
N VAL A 71 -10.14 25.72 -33.42
CA VAL A 71 -9.69 25.83 -34.85
C VAL A 71 -9.47 24.46 -35.50
N GLY A 72 -9.20 23.44 -34.73
CA GLY A 72 -8.89 22.10 -35.26
C GLY A 72 -7.49 22.00 -35.89
N PHE A 73 -6.95 20.78 -35.99
CA PHE A 73 -5.62 20.48 -36.50
C PHE A 73 -5.67 19.89 -37.92
N PRO A 74 -4.71 20.19 -38.80
CA PRO A 74 -4.69 19.59 -40.15
C PRO A 74 -4.44 18.07 -40.09
N ARG A 75 -5.11 17.33 -40.95
CA ARG A 75 -5.00 15.87 -41.02
C ARG A 75 -3.58 15.44 -41.45
N ILE A 76 -2.83 14.80 -40.54
CA ILE A 76 -1.67 14.00 -40.93
C ILE A 76 -2.16 12.58 -41.24
N GLN A 77 -2.60 12.36 -42.47
CA GLN A 77 -2.94 11.02 -42.97
C GLN A 77 -1.80 10.51 -43.87
N ARG A 78 -0.67 10.08 -43.28
CA ARG A 78 0.36 9.36 -44.04
C ARG A 78 0.55 7.97 -43.44
N GLN A 79 0.20 6.94 -44.22
CA GLN A 79 0.34 5.52 -43.87
C GLN A 79 1.78 5.14 -43.53
N GLY A 80 2.78 5.84 -44.08
CA GLY A 80 4.21 5.56 -43.88
C GLY A 80 4.76 5.83 -42.45
N PHE A 81 4.04 6.58 -41.61
CA PHE A 81 4.50 6.93 -40.26
C PHE A 81 4.05 5.97 -39.15
N ARG A 82 3.27 4.93 -39.43
CA ARG A 82 2.69 4.03 -38.42
C ARG A 82 3.74 3.26 -37.64
N TYR A 83 4.67 2.62 -38.32
CA TYR A 83 5.72 1.81 -37.67
C TYR A 83 6.72 2.65 -36.88
N PRO A 84 7.32 3.74 -37.44
CA PRO A 84 8.24 4.57 -36.67
C PRO A 84 7.62 5.15 -35.40
N ILE A 85 6.39 5.64 -35.46
CA ILE A 85 5.71 6.21 -34.27
C ILE A 85 5.48 5.14 -33.20
N THR A 86 5.09 3.92 -33.58
CA THR A 86 4.87 2.82 -32.63
C THR A 86 6.19 2.42 -31.96
N ILE A 87 7.28 2.32 -32.71
CA ILE A 87 8.63 2.01 -32.18
C ILE A 87 9.08 3.11 -31.22
N ILE A 88 8.99 4.38 -31.60
CA ILE A 88 9.35 5.51 -30.76
C ILE A 88 8.52 5.52 -29.47
N ALA A 89 7.19 5.32 -29.57
CA ALA A 89 6.31 5.27 -28.40
C ALA A 89 6.69 4.12 -27.45
N SER A 90 7.02 2.95 -27.99
CA SER A 90 7.47 1.80 -27.18
C SER A 90 8.80 2.05 -26.48
N ILE A 91 9.77 2.68 -27.17
CA ILE A 91 11.04 3.08 -26.58
C ILE A 91 10.82 4.11 -25.48
N LEU A 92 10.00 5.12 -25.71
CA LEU A 92 9.68 6.15 -24.70
C LEU A 92 8.93 5.55 -23.51
N PHE A 93 8.05 4.57 -23.73
CA PHE A 93 7.36 3.84 -22.66
C PHE A 93 8.38 3.15 -21.75
N LEU A 94 9.32 2.40 -22.31
CA LEU A 94 10.39 1.75 -21.56
C LEU A 94 11.35 2.78 -20.94
N PHE A 95 11.68 3.84 -21.66
CA PHE A 95 12.56 4.91 -21.15
C PHE A 95 11.95 5.66 -19.95
N SER A 96 10.61 5.65 -19.81
CA SER A 96 9.97 6.24 -18.62
C SER A 96 10.43 5.61 -17.31
N ILE A 97 10.95 4.38 -17.32
CA ILE A 97 11.56 3.72 -16.16
C ILE A 97 12.79 4.49 -15.67
N VAL A 98 13.60 5.00 -16.62
CA VAL A 98 14.84 5.73 -16.32
C VAL A 98 14.56 6.99 -15.49
N ILE A 99 13.37 7.58 -15.65
CA ILE A 99 12.95 8.76 -14.88
C ILE A 99 12.83 8.46 -13.38
N LEU A 100 12.61 7.20 -13.01
CA LEU A 100 12.52 6.78 -11.60
C LEU A 100 13.91 6.63 -10.96
N TYR A 101 14.95 6.37 -11.76
CA TYR A 101 16.33 6.20 -11.31
C TYR A 101 17.14 7.50 -11.46
N THR A 102 16.63 8.56 -10.88
CA THR A 102 17.11 9.94 -11.09
C THR A 102 18.47 10.24 -10.46
N ASP A 103 18.98 9.39 -9.59
CA ASP A 103 20.32 9.52 -9.01
C ASP A 103 21.42 9.51 -10.09
N LEU A 104 21.13 8.93 -11.27
CA LEU A 104 22.04 8.87 -12.40
C LEU A 104 22.19 10.19 -13.17
N TRP A 105 21.25 11.16 -13.00
CA TRP A 105 21.11 12.28 -13.95
C TRP A 105 21.26 13.67 -13.33
N GLY A 106 21.48 13.79 -12.03
CA GLY A 106 21.62 15.11 -11.35
C GLY A 106 20.35 15.95 -11.30
N TYR A 107 19.24 15.52 -11.88
CA TYR A 107 17.93 16.19 -11.89
C TYR A 107 16.98 15.67 -10.83
N GLN A 108 17.50 15.14 -9.73
CA GLN A 108 16.71 14.52 -8.64
C GLN A 108 15.56 15.39 -8.16
N LYS A 109 15.79 16.70 -8.00
CA LYS A 109 14.78 17.64 -7.45
C LYS A 109 13.55 17.79 -8.35
N PHE A 110 13.73 17.81 -9.69
CA PHE A 110 12.60 17.91 -10.60
C PHE A 110 11.81 16.61 -10.66
N PHE A 111 12.47 15.48 -10.78
CA PHE A 111 11.80 14.18 -10.87
C PHE A 111 11.33 13.61 -9.54
N SER A 112 11.77 14.14 -8.40
CA SER A 112 11.17 13.85 -7.09
C SER A 112 9.77 14.46 -6.97
N ASP A 113 9.44 15.49 -7.77
CA ASP A 113 8.12 16.08 -7.78
C ASP A 113 7.09 15.17 -8.47
N PHE A 114 5.94 14.99 -7.80
CA PHE A 114 4.84 14.15 -8.31
C PHE A 114 4.28 14.67 -9.64
N TRP A 115 4.12 15.99 -9.78
CA TRP A 115 3.51 16.60 -10.96
C TRP A 115 4.42 16.51 -12.18
N ALA A 116 5.73 16.63 -11.97
CA ALA A 116 6.73 16.43 -13.03
C ALA A 116 6.69 15.00 -13.55
N ARG A 117 6.66 14.00 -12.67
CA ARG A 117 6.51 12.60 -13.08
C ARG A 117 5.17 12.35 -13.80
N SER A 118 4.09 12.94 -13.27
CA SER A 118 2.76 12.83 -13.88
C SER A 118 2.71 13.45 -15.28
N LEU A 119 3.35 14.59 -15.50
CA LEU A 119 3.47 15.23 -16.80
C LEU A 119 4.14 14.32 -17.83
N ILE A 120 5.23 13.67 -17.45
CA ILE A 120 5.98 12.78 -18.36
C ILE A 120 5.16 11.54 -18.70
N VAL A 121 4.59 10.88 -17.69
CA VAL A 121 3.72 9.72 -17.89
C VAL A 121 2.51 10.08 -18.75
N TRP A 122 1.92 11.25 -18.52
CA TRP A 122 0.81 11.76 -19.32
C TRP A 122 1.22 11.97 -20.77
N GLY A 123 2.33 12.67 -21.03
CA GLY A 123 2.82 12.94 -22.37
C GLY A 123 3.16 11.67 -23.14
N ILE A 124 4.01 10.80 -22.56
CA ILE A 124 4.40 9.53 -23.20
C ILE A 124 3.17 8.62 -23.35
N GLY A 125 2.29 8.57 -22.34
CA GLY A 125 1.05 7.78 -22.39
C GLY A 125 0.19 8.14 -23.59
N TRP A 126 -0.04 9.42 -23.83
CA TRP A 126 -0.83 9.85 -25.00
C TRP A 126 -0.10 9.63 -26.34
N LEU A 127 1.22 9.74 -26.38
CA LEU A 127 2.00 9.35 -27.59
C LEU A 127 1.77 7.85 -27.88
N CYS A 128 1.82 6.99 -26.87
CA CYS A 128 1.53 5.56 -27.03
C CYS A 128 0.08 5.32 -27.47
N VAL A 129 -0.90 6.04 -26.90
CA VAL A 129 -2.31 5.95 -27.29
C VAL A 129 -2.51 6.29 -28.76
N TRP A 130 -1.90 7.36 -29.23
CA TRP A 130 -1.99 7.75 -30.63
C TRP A 130 -1.27 6.78 -31.55
N ALA A 131 -0.08 6.31 -31.20
CA ALA A 131 0.64 5.31 -31.96
C ALA A 131 -0.19 4.03 -32.16
N LEU A 132 -0.78 3.51 -31.10
CA LEU A 132 -1.64 2.32 -31.13
C LEU A 132 -2.94 2.56 -31.87
N HIS A 133 -3.54 3.74 -31.73
CA HIS A 133 -4.75 4.11 -32.48
C HIS A 133 -4.48 4.22 -33.98
N PHE A 134 -3.32 4.79 -34.40
CA PHE A 134 -2.91 4.81 -35.79
C PHE A 134 -2.66 3.40 -36.36
N TYR A 135 -2.14 2.49 -35.51
CA TYR A 135 -1.97 1.09 -35.92
C TYR A 135 -3.31 0.37 -36.11
N ASN A 136 -4.28 0.59 -35.24
CA ASN A 136 -5.61 -0.02 -35.30
C ASN A 136 -6.72 1.03 -35.14
N MET A 137 -7.05 1.70 -36.24
CA MET A 137 -8.07 2.77 -36.29
C MET A 137 -9.51 2.31 -35.97
N LYS A 138 -9.77 1.00 -35.89
CA LYS A 138 -11.09 0.46 -35.50
C LYS A 138 -11.33 0.50 -33.99
N GLN A 139 -10.28 0.50 -33.20
CA GLN A 139 -10.43 0.53 -31.75
C GLN A 139 -10.76 1.95 -31.24
N ASN A 140 -11.56 1.99 -30.18
CA ASN A 140 -11.91 3.22 -29.51
C ASN A 140 -10.69 3.77 -28.75
N VAL A 141 -10.34 5.04 -28.98
CA VAL A 141 -9.22 5.74 -28.33
C VAL A 141 -9.30 5.66 -26.81
N PHE A 142 -10.52 5.71 -26.25
CA PHE A 142 -10.72 5.58 -24.81
C PHE A 142 -10.21 4.24 -24.26
N HIS A 143 -10.57 3.13 -24.90
CA HIS A 143 -10.11 1.82 -24.45
C HIS A 143 -8.58 1.68 -24.56
N ILE A 144 -8.00 2.20 -25.67
CA ILE A 144 -6.56 2.22 -25.83
C ILE A 144 -5.91 3.04 -24.71
N ALA A 145 -6.45 4.22 -24.36
CA ALA A 145 -5.93 5.05 -23.27
C ALA A 145 -5.99 4.33 -21.93
N VAL A 146 -7.11 3.68 -21.62
CA VAL A 146 -7.24 2.87 -20.39
C VAL A 146 -6.15 1.78 -20.33
N TYR A 147 -5.94 1.03 -21.42
CA TYR A 147 -4.93 -0.03 -21.46
C TYR A 147 -3.51 0.50 -21.28
N VAL A 148 -3.18 1.61 -21.96
CA VAL A 148 -1.84 2.22 -21.88
C VAL A 148 -1.57 2.73 -20.46
N PHE A 149 -2.49 3.47 -19.85
CA PHE A 149 -2.28 4.02 -18.51
C PHE A 149 -2.26 2.94 -17.43
N ILE A 150 -3.08 1.89 -17.52
CA ILE A 150 -2.98 0.73 -16.64
C ILE A 150 -1.60 0.07 -16.80
N ALA A 151 -1.10 -0.08 -18.03
CA ALA A 151 0.23 -0.65 -18.27
C ALA A 151 1.34 0.19 -17.61
N PHE A 152 1.25 1.53 -17.65
CA PHE A 152 2.15 2.40 -16.89
C PHE A 152 2.06 2.16 -15.39
N GLY A 153 0.85 2.10 -14.84
CA GLY A 153 0.66 1.82 -13.41
C GLY A 153 1.31 0.51 -12.98
N ILE A 154 1.13 -0.56 -13.76
CA ILE A 154 1.74 -1.87 -13.50
C ILE A 154 3.26 -1.82 -13.66
N LEU A 155 3.77 -1.15 -14.71
CA LEU A 155 5.20 -0.96 -14.92
C LEU A 155 5.85 -0.29 -13.70
N PHE A 156 5.28 0.83 -13.25
CA PHE A 156 5.75 1.54 -12.06
C PHE A 156 5.61 0.70 -10.78
N LEU A 157 4.53 -0.08 -10.65
CA LEU A 157 4.36 -0.99 -9.52
C LEU A 157 5.48 -2.03 -9.47
N ILE A 158 5.79 -2.70 -10.58
CA ILE A 158 6.82 -3.74 -10.65
C ILE A 158 8.20 -3.14 -10.41
N VAL A 159 8.52 -2.06 -11.13
CA VAL A 159 9.83 -1.39 -11.03
C VAL A 159 10.09 -0.89 -9.60
N GLY A 160 9.06 -0.38 -8.93
CA GLY A 160 9.17 0.04 -7.53
C GLY A 160 9.40 -1.10 -6.51
N GLN A 161 9.23 -2.36 -6.91
CA GLN A 161 9.57 -3.50 -6.05
C GLN A 161 11.04 -3.92 -6.18
N ILE A 162 11.72 -3.61 -7.29
CA ILE A 162 13.10 -4.06 -7.55
C ILE A 162 14.08 -3.67 -6.43
N PRO A 163 14.08 -2.42 -5.91
CA PRO A 163 15.00 -2.02 -4.84
C PRO A 163 14.76 -2.75 -3.51
N ARG A 164 13.57 -3.32 -3.34
CA ARG A 164 13.24 -4.13 -2.15
C ARG A 164 13.93 -5.49 -2.18
N ILE A 165 14.39 -5.96 -3.35
CA ILE A 165 15.11 -7.22 -3.51
C ILE A 165 16.61 -6.93 -3.37
N SER A 166 17.03 -6.55 -2.19
CA SER A 166 18.42 -6.19 -1.88
C SER A 166 19.11 -7.24 -1.04
N ASN A 167 20.42 -7.39 -1.21
CA ASN A 167 21.26 -8.23 -0.35
C ASN A 167 21.87 -7.43 0.81
N SER A 168 21.38 -6.20 1.09
CA SER A 168 21.79 -5.45 2.27
C SER A 168 21.50 -6.27 3.54
N PRO A 169 22.44 -6.43 4.45
CA PRO A 169 22.18 -7.12 5.72
C PRO A 169 21.25 -6.33 6.64
N PHE A 170 21.24 -5.00 6.51
CA PHE A 170 20.38 -4.12 7.30
C PHE A 170 18.95 -4.06 6.76
N THR A 171 18.02 -3.77 7.64
CA THR A 171 16.61 -3.57 7.27
C THR A 171 16.44 -2.42 6.26
N LEU A 172 15.55 -2.60 5.29
CA LEU A 172 15.22 -1.58 4.28
C LEU A 172 14.02 -0.71 4.70
N ALA A 173 13.25 -1.20 5.67
CA ALA A 173 12.09 -0.51 6.22
C ALA A 173 12.05 -0.72 7.74
N TRP A 174 11.44 0.19 8.47
CA TRP A 174 11.44 0.22 9.94
C TRP A 174 11.08 -1.13 10.58
N SER A 175 10.03 -1.81 10.12
CA SER A 175 9.55 -3.09 10.69
C SER A 175 9.99 -4.34 9.91
N GLU A 176 10.77 -4.22 8.83
CA GLU A 176 11.13 -5.36 7.99
C GLU A 176 11.94 -6.41 8.77
N GLY A 177 12.95 -5.95 9.50
CA GLY A 177 13.80 -6.84 10.30
C GLY A 177 13.01 -7.59 11.37
N SER A 178 12.05 -6.91 12.01
CA SER A 178 11.12 -7.48 12.98
C SER A 178 10.28 -8.60 12.38
N PHE A 179 9.69 -8.36 11.22
CA PHE A 179 8.83 -9.38 10.57
C PHE A 179 9.63 -10.57 10.07
N ILE A 180 10.84 -10.37 9.55
CA ILE A 180 11.74 -11.47 9.18
C ILE A 180 12.11 -12.29 10.43
N TYR A 181 12.46 -11.63 11.54
CA TYR A 181 12.76 -12.29 12.82
C TYR A 181 11.54 -13.07 13.32
N MET A 182 10.36 -12.46 13.37
CA MET A 182 9.13 -13.12 13.81
C MET A 182 8.78 -14.34 12.93
N ALA A 183 9.00 -14.27 11.62
CA ALA A 183 8.82 -15.41 10.73
C ALA A 183 9.83 -16.53 10.98
N SER A 184 11.08 -16.18 11.31
CA SER A 184 12.14 -17.16 11.65
C SER A 184 11.92 -17.83 13.01
N ALA A 185 11.24 -17.16 13.95
CA ALA A 185 10.91 -17.71 15.27
C ALA A 185 10.00 -18.96 15.19
N ILE A 186 9.34 -19.23 14.07
CA ILE A 186 8.62 -20.50 13.81
C ILE A 186 9.60 -21.68 13.73
N PHE A 187 10.88 -21.42 13.45
CA PHE A 187 11.96 -22.39 13.36
C PHE A 187 13.07 -22.13 14.38
N ASP A 188 12.71 -21.59 15.54
CA ASP A 188 13.59 -21.07 16.59
C ASP A 188 14.70 -22.04 17.02
N LYS A 189 14.36 -23.28 17.37
CA LYS A 189 15.35 -24.30 17.78
C LYS A 189 16.40 -24.56 16.73
N ARG A 190 16.01 -24.52 15.44
CA ARG A 190 16.94 -24.77 14.35
C ARG A 190 17.82 -23.56 14.06
N ILE A 191 17.24 -22.35 14.11
CA ILE A 191 17.95 -21.11 13.73
C ILE A 191 18.75 -20.56 14.89
N TYR A 192 18.17 -20.58 16.09
CA TYR A 192 18.75 -19.91 17.26
C TYR A 192 19.21 -20.88 18.36
N GLY A 193 18.80 -22.14 18.29
CA GLY A 193 19.12 -23.14 19.33
C GLY A 193 18.35 -22.98 20.65
N VAL A 194 17.41 -22.05 20.72
CA VAL A 194 16.59 -21.74 21.90
C VAL A 194 15.10 -21.76 21.58
N ASP A 195 14.26 -21.90 22.60
CA ASP A 195 12.81 -21.75 22.44
C ASP A 195 12.45 -20.25 22.49
N LEU A 196 11.82 -19.74 21.44
CA LEU A 196 11.32 -18.37 21.35
C LEU A 196 9.78 -18.35 21.39
N PRO A 197 9.16 -17.30 21.95
CA PRO A 197 7.71 -17.17 21.89
C PRO A 197 7.25 -17.00 20.44
N LEU A 198 6.15 -17.66 20.08
CA LEU A 198 5.54 -17.48 18.76
C LEU A 198 5.06 -16.04 18.59
N PRO A 199 5.12 -15.48 17.37
CA PRO A 199 4.64 -14.13 17.11
C PRO A 199 3.16 -14.00 17.47
N TYR A 200 2.82 -13.02 18.29
CA TYR A 200 1.45 -12.82 18.77
C TYR A 200 0.55 -12.07 17.78
N ILE A 201 1.15 -11.26 16.90
CA ILE A 201 0.43 -10.49 15.89
C ILE A 201 0.57 -11.13 14.52
N MET A 202 -0.46 -10.96 13.67
CA MET A 202 -0.42 -11.30 12.25
C MET A 202 0.08 -12.73 11.98
N SER A 203 -0.36 -13.73 12.74
CA SER A 203 0.17 -15.10 12.68
C SER A 203 0.17 -15.70 11.26
N THR A 204 -0.90 -15.50 10.49
CA THR A 204 -0.95 -15.98 9.08
C THR A 204 0.04 -15.28 8.16
N ARG A 205 0.43 -14.04 8.48
CA ARG A 205 1.51 -13.34 7.77
C ARG A 205 2.83 -14.04 8.00
N HIS A 206 3.20 -14.25 9.26
CA HIS A 206 4.47 -14.88 9.61
C HIS A 206 4.57 -16.32 9.11
N LEU A 207 3.46 -17.06 9.11
CA LEU A 207 3.40 -18.37 8.52
C LEU A 207 3.74 -18.34 7.01
N LEU A 208 3.26 -17.35 6.25
CA LEU A 208 3.58 -17.21 4.84
C LEU A 208 5.03 -16.72 4.62
N GLU A 209 5.49 -15.80 5.45
CA GLU A 209 6.86 -15.26 5.39
C GLU A 209 7.90 -16.29 5.82
N SER A 210 7.52 -17.29 6.62
CA SER A 210 8.42 -18.34 7.10
C SER A 210 8.75 -19.41 6.05
N ILE A 211 8.04 -19.49 4.93
CA ILE A 211 8.25 -20.52 3.92
C ILE A 211 9.69 -20.65 3.42
N PRO A 212 10.44 -19.55 3.13
CA PRO A 212 11.85 -19.69 2.77
C PRO A 212 12.72 -20.33 3.86
N PHE A 213 12.36 -20.13 5.14
CA PHE A 213 13.07 -20.77 6.26
C PHE A 213 12.88 -22.29 6.34
N LEU A 214 12.02 -22.91 5.53
CA LEU A 214 12.00 -24.38 5.36
C LEU A 214 13.32 -24.92 4.79
N PHE A 215 14.05 -24.10 4.09
CA PHE A 215 15.34 -24.43 3.49
C PHE A 215 16.47 -23.77 4.29
N ASN A 216 17.63 -24.41 4.39
CA ASN A 216 18.78 -23.87 5.07
C ASN A 216 19.53 -22.86 4.16
N ASP A 217 20.23 -21.90 4.78
CA ASP A 217 21.18 -20.99 4.14
C ASP A 217 20.60 -20.15 3.00
N ILE A 218 19.30 -19.91 3.01
CA ILE A 218 18.65 -19.02 2.03
C ILE A 218 19.00 -17.55 2.37
N PRO A 219 19.63 -16.80 1.44
CA PRO A 219 20.06 -15.43 1.70
C PRO A 219 18.89 -14.46 1.82
N ILE A 220 19.11 -13.33 2.53
CA ILE A 220 18.09 -12.32 2.81
C ILE A 220 17.39 -11.77 1.56
N TRP A 221 18.11 -11.61 0.43
CA TRP A 221 17.50 -11.14 -0.82
C TRP A 221 16.40 -12.08 -1.33
N PHE A 222 16.52 -13.40 -1.08
CA PHE A 222 15.49 -14.36 -1.49
C PHE A 222 14.24 -14.25 -0.61
N HIS A 223 14.38 -14.00 0.70
CA HIS A 223 13.25 -13.69 1.59
C HIS A 223 12.52 -12.43 1.12
N ARG A 224 13.27 -11.40 0.73
CA ARG A 224 12.71 -10.15 0.16
C ARG A 224 12.01 -10.39 -1.18
N LEU A 225 12.61 -11.19 -2.06
CA LEU A 225 11.95 -11.63 -3.31
C LEU A 225 10.66 -12.38 -3.02
N TRP A 226 10.67 -13.26 -2.02
CA TRP A 226 9.47 -13.99 -1.60
C TRP A 226 8.35 -13.06 -1.14
N LEU A 227 8.66 -12.04 -0.37
CA LEU A 227 7.69 -11.00 0.03
C LEU A 227 7.10 -10.25 -1.17
N VAL A 228 7.92 -9.94 -2.18
CA VAL A 228 7.47 -9.33 -3.43
C VAL A 228 6.55 -10.29 -4.19
N ILE A 229 6.89 -11.57 -4.28
CA ILE A 229 6.06 -12.61 -4.90
C ILE A 229 4.72 -12.74 -4.16
N LEU A 230 4.72 -12.81 -2.83
CA LEU A 230 3.49 -12.86 -2.03
C LEU A 230 2.61 -11.63 -2.29
N SER A 231 3.21 -10.46 -2.31
CA SER A 231 2.49 -9.19 -2.49
C SER A 231 1.88 -9.05 -3.89
N LEU A 232 2.68 -9.19 -4.94
CA LEU A 232 2.20 -9.10 -6.33
C LEU A 232 1.32 -10.31 -6.70
N GLY A 233 1.69 -11.50 -6.23
CA GLY A 233 0.98 -12.75 -6.52
C GLY A 233 -0.41 -12.77 -5.93
N SER A 234 -0.59 -12.38 -4.65
CA SER A 234 -1.91 -12.34 -4.02
C SER A 234 -2.85 -11.34 -4.70
N ALA A 235 -2.35 -10.15 -5.05
CA ALA A 235 -3.11 -9.15 -5.80
C ALA A 235 -3.46 -9.65 -7.21
N GLY A 236 -2.51 -10.29 -7.89
CA GLY A 236 -2.72 -10.92 -9.20
C GLY A 236 -3.75 -12.03 -9.16
N LEU A 237 -3.66 -12.92 -8.15
CA LEU A 237 -4.64 -13.99 -7.93
C LEU A 237 -6.05 -13.43 -7.68
N LEU A 238 -6.18 -12.40 -6.86
CA LEU A 238 -7.46 -11.73 -6.65
C LEU A 238 -8.03 -11.19 -7.96
N GLY A 239 -7.22 -10.48 -8.75
CA GLY A 239 -7.64 -9.94 -10.04
C GLY A 239 -8.08 -11.03 -11.01
N ILE A 240 -7.33 -12.15 -11.10
CA ILE A 240 -7.66 -13.29 -11.95
C ILE A 240 -8.98 -13.93 -11.52
N ILE A 241 -9.16 -14.17 -10.21
CA ILE A 241 -10.34 -14.88 -9.71
C ILE A 241 -11.60 -14.01 -9.83
N ILE A 242 -11.53 -12.72 -9.47
CA ILE A 242 -12.66 -11.80 -9.65
C ILE A 242 -13.07 -11.75 -11.13
N THR A 243 -12.13 -11.55 -12.03
CA THR A 243 -12.44 -11.41 -13.45
C THR A 243 -12.98 -12.69 -14.09
N LYS A 244 -12.66 -13.88 -13.54
CA LYS A 244 -13.28 -15.16 -13.93
C LYS A 244 -14.74 -15.27 -13.49
N LYS A 245 -15.14 -14.60 -12.41
CA LYS A 245 -16.55 -14.58 -11.94
C LYS A 245 -17.43 -13.60 -12.75
N ILE A 246 -16.82 -12.73 -13.54
CA ILE A 246 -17.54 -11.80 -14.43
C ILE A 246 -17.69 -12.47 -15.80
N PRO A 247 -18.93 -12.76 -16.23
CA PRO A 247 -19.17 -13.37 -17.55
C PRO A 247 -18.87 -12.40 -18.70
N ASP A 248 -18.78 -12.93 -19.90
CA ASP A 248 -18.79 -12.22 -21.19
C ASP A 248 -17.76 -11.10 -21.40
N LEU A 249 -16.68 -11.09 -20.61
CA LEU A 249 -15.56 -10.20 -20.83
C LEU A 249 -14.67 -10.69 -21.99
N SER A 250 -14.38 -9.81 -22.96
CA SER A 250 -13.33 -10.07 -23.94
C SER A 250 -11.98 -10.31 -23.26
N ARG A 251 -11.08 -11.08 -23.90
CA ARG A 251 -9.76 -11.41 -23.33
C ARG A 251 -8.98 -10.17 -22.88
N ILE A 252 -8.95 -9.12 -23.72
CA ILE A 252 -8.22 -7.90 -23.43
C ILE A 252 -8.85 -7.10 -22.26
N ASN A 253 -10.19 -7.03 -22.21
CA ASN A 253 -10.91 -6.38 -21.11
C ASN A 253 -10.69 -7.13 -19.79
N ARG A 254 -10.65 -8.46 -19.84
CA ARG A 254 -10.38 -9.31 -18.66
C ARG A 254 -8.98 -9.07 -18.12
N ILE A 255 -7.97 -9.03 -18.99
CA ILE A 255 -6.59 -8.72 -18.59
C ILE A 255 -6.51 -7.30 -18.00
N SER A 256 -7.08 -6.31 -18.67
CA SER A 256 -7.04 -4.91 -18.21
C SER A 256 -7.76 -4.73 -16.88
N LEU A 257 -8.91 -5.38 -16.69
CA LEU A 257 -9.63 -5.35 -15.42
C LEU A 257 -8.84 -6.05 -14.30
N CYS A 258 -8.21 -7.20 -14.61
CA CYS A 258 -7.33 -7.89 -13.67
C CYS A 258 -6.20 -6.97 -13.20
N LEU A 259 -5.50 -6.32 -14.13
CA LEU A 259 -4.41 -5.39 -13.81
C LEU A 259 -4.91 -4.13 -13.06
N TRP A 260 -6.11 -3.64 -13.39
CA TRP A 260 -6.72 -2.55 -12.66
C TRP A 260 -7.07 -2.94 -11.22
N VAL A 261 -7.60 -4.15 -10.98
CA VAL A 261 -7.85 -4.68 -9.62
C VAL A 261 -6.54 -4.73 -8.83
N VAL A 262 -5.44 -5.20 -9.45
CA VAL A 262 -4.12 -5.16 -8.82
C VAL A 262 -3.76 -3.74 -8.39
N LEU A 263 -3.86 -2.77 -9.29
CA LEU A 263 -3.56 -1.38 -8.97
C LEU A 263 -4.49 -0.80 -7.89
N PHE A 264 -5.77 -1.17 -7.93
CA PHE A 264 -6.76 -0.71 -6.97
C PHE A 264 -6.40 -1.13 -5.54
N VAL A 265 -6.09 -2.40 -5.31
CA VAL A 265 -5.74 -2.89 -3.96
C VAL A 265 -4.42 -2.33 -3.44
N TYR A 266 -3.56 -1.89 -4.34
CA TYR A 266 -2.31 -1.22 -3.97
C TYR A 266 -2.48 0.25 -3.59
N GLN A 267 -3.63 0.87 -3.77
CA GLN A 267 -3.89 2.25 -3.32
C GLN A 267 -3.92 2.35 -1.79
N GLY A 268 -4.56 1.37 -1.13
CA GLY A 268 -4.66 1.29 0.31
C GLY A 268 -3.64 0.35 0.95
N ALA A 269 -2.63 -0.09 0.20
CA ALA A 269 -1.64 -1.08 0.64
C ALA A 269 -2.29 -2.28 1.36
N VAL A 270 -3.35 -2.84 0.75
CA VAL A 270 -4.01 -4.04 1.28
C VAL A 270 -3.01 -5.18 1.26
N TYR A 271 -2.62 -5.63 2.44
CA TYR A 271 -1.52 -6.59 2.59
C TYR A 271 -1.86 -7.96 2.00
N TYR A 272 -0.86 -8.64 1.45
CA TYR A 272 -1.00 -9.98 0.81
C TYR A 272 -1.64 -11.02 1.73
N ASN A 273 -1.32 -11.00 3.01
CA ASN A 273 -1.85 -11.90 4.02
C ASN A 273 -3.38 -11.72 4.21
N ILE A 274 -3.89 -10.51 4.04
CA ILE A 274 -5.32 -10.19 4.06
C ILE A 274 -5.96 -10.53 2.70
N LEU A 275 -5.28 -10.20 1.60
CA LEU A 275 -5.78 -10.51 0.25
C LEU A 275 -6.02 -12.00 0.03
N LEU A 276 -5.22 -12.89 0.63
CA LEU A 276 -5.43 -14.33 0.53
C LEU A 276 -6.74 -14.79 1.20
N SER A 277 -7.19 -14.12 2.28
CA SER A 277 -8.53 -14.36 2.83
C SER A 277 -9.61 -14.02 1.80
N VAL A 278 -9.49 -12.89 1.11
CA VAL A 278 -10.42 -12.48 0.05
C VAL A 278 -10.35 -13.42 -1.15
N VAL A 279 -9.15 -13.86 -1.53
CA VAL A 279 -8.94 -14.85 -2.59
C VAL A 279 -9.67 -16.16 -2.27
N LEU A 280 -9.52 -16.69 -1.05
CA LEU A 280 -10.22 -17.89 -0.58
C LEU A 280 -11.73 -17.72 -0.69
N LEU A 281 -12.27 -16.60 -0.21
CA LEU A 281 -13.68 -16.30 -0.25
C LEU A 281 -14.23 -16.37 -1.68
N ILE A 282 -13.64 -15.60 -2.60
CA ILE A 282 -14.16 -15.49 -3.99
C ILE A 282 -13.85 -16.74 -4.82
N TRP A 283 -12.74 -17.42 -4.56
CA TRP A 283 -12.44 -18.69 -5.20
C TRP A 283 -13.51 -19.73 -4.92
N GLY A 284 -13.92 -19.86 -3.66
CA GLY A 284 -14.94 -20.79 -3.24
C GLY A 284 -16.38 -20.34 -3.49
N TYR A 285 -16.61 -19.06 -3.77
CA TYR A 285 -17.96 -18.55 -4.01
C TYR A 285 -18.58 -19.12 -5.28
N GLU A 286 -19.76 -19.71 -5.16
CA GLU A 286 -20.60 -20.20 -6.27
C GLU A 286 -22.04 -19.72 -6.09
N LYS A 287 -22.56 -18.99 -7.08
CA LYS A 287 -23.92 -18.43 -7.06
C LYS A 287 -25.01 -19.44 -6.68
N ASN A 288 -24.96 -20.66 -7.21
CA ASN A 288 -25.97 -21.67 -7.02
C ASN A 288 -25.63 -22.71 -5.94
N ASN A 289 -24.54 -22.52 -5.21
CA ASN A 289 -24.08 -23.46 -4.18
C ASN A 289 -23.74 -22.73 -2.88
N PHE A 290 -24.79 -22.45 -2.10
CA PHE A 290 -24.65 -21.79 -0.81
C PHE A 290 -23.72 -22.53 0.15
N ARG A 291 -23.83 -23.86 0.24
CA ARG A 291 -23.03 -24.67 1.19
C ARG A 291 -21.54 -24.52 0.94
N LYS A 292 -21.10 -24.66 -0.31
CA LYS A 292 -19.71 -24.49 -0.69
C LYS A 292 -19.24 -23.07 -0.38
N SER A 293 -19.99 -22.07 -0.84
CA SER A 293 -19.68 -20.66 -0.61
C SER A 293 -19.56 -20.31 0.87
N PHE A 294 -20.45 -20.87 1.69
CA PHE A 294 -20.45 -20.69 3.13
C PHE A 294 -19.22 -21.30 3.82
N VAL A 295 -18.81 -22.52 3.42
CA VAL A 295 -17.57 -23.15 3.93
C VAL A 295 -16.36 -22.28 3.63
N PHE A 296 -16.24 -21.75 2.40
CA PHE A 296 -15.13 -20.88 2.05
C PHE A 296 -15.19 -19.51 2.75
N MET A 297 -16.38 -19.01 3.07
CA MET A 297 -16.53 -17.83 3.92
C MET A 297 -15.96 -18.09 5.33
N ILE A 298 -16.27 -19.25 5.94
CA ILE A 298 -15.71 -19.62 7.25
C ILE A 298 -14.17 -19.74 7.17
N LEU A 299 -13.64 -20.44 6.17
CA LEU A 299 -12.19 -20.58 5.99
C LEU A 299 -11.51 -19.22 5.81
N ALA A 300 -12.13 -18.31 5.04
CA ALA A 300 -11.66 -16.95 4.87
C ALA A 300 -11.69 -16.15 6.17
N SER A 301 -12.73 -16.34 7.00
CA SER A 301 -12.85 -15.69 8.31
C SER A 301 -11.80 -16.21 9.30
N ILE A 302 -11.53 -17.51 9.31
CA ILE A 302 -10.45 -18.12 10.12
C ILE A 302 -9.11 -17.51 9.71
N PHE A 303 -8.78 -17.56 8.42
CA PHE A 303 -7.50 -17.05 7.91
C PHE A 303 -7.33 -15.54 8.16
N GLY A 304 -8.38 -14.75 7.90
CA GLY A 304 -8.38 -13.31 8.14
C GLY A 304 -8.34 -12.95 9.62
N GLY A 305 -9.13 -13.63 10.45
CA GLY A 305 -9.22 -13.43 11.90
C GLY A 305 -7.90 -13.71 12.62
N MET A 306 -7.19 -14.77 12.24
CA MET A 306 -5.84 -15.06 12.74
C MET A 306 -4.81 -13.98 12.36
N ASN A 307 -5.10 -13.14 11.39
CA ASN A 307 -4.26 -12.02 10.99
C ASN A 307 -4.58 -10.77 11.79
N ARG A 308 -5.85 -10.35 11.75
CA ARG A 308 -6.37 -9.18 12.45
C ARG A 308 -7.80 -9.44 12.91
N ILE A 309 -8.13 -9.05 14.12
CA ILE A 309 -9.47 -9.30 14.70
C ILE A 309 -10.61 -8.72 13.86
N ASN A 310 -10.46 -7.54 13.28
CA ASN A 310 -11.47 -6.93 12.40
C ASN A 310 -11.70 -7.76 11.12
N TRP A 311 -10.72 -8.56 10.70
CA TRP A 311 -10.83 -9.46 9.56
C TRP A 311 -11.52 -10.78 9.86
N ALA A 312 -11.89 -11.06 11.10
CA ALA A 312 -12.85 -12.11 11.40
C ALA A 312 -14.26 -11.79 10.90
N PHE A 313 -14.64 -10.50 10.89
CA PHE A 313 -15.96 -10.01 10.45
C PHE A 313 -16.02 -9.65 8.96
N THR A 314 -14.90 -9.28 8.36
CA THR A 314 -14.86 -8.77 6.99
C THR A 314 -15.29 -9.81 5.95
N PRO A 315 -14.78 -11.07 5.90
CA PRO A 315 -15.20 -12.06 4.92
C PRO A 315 -16.71 -12.38 4.94
N PRO A 316 -17.40 -12.52 6.09
CA PRO A 316 -18.85 -12.64 6.12
C PRO A 316 -19.58 -11.48 5.44
N ILE A 317 -19.16 -10.24 5.71
CA ILE A 317 -19.79 -9.06 5.10
C ILE A 317 -19.55 -9.06 3.58
N LEU A 318 -18.32 -9.34 3.12
CA LEU A 318 -17.99 -9.45 1.71
C LEU A 318 -18.79 -10.56 1.01
N PHE A 319 -18.96 -11.70 1.67
CA PHE A 319 -19.80 -12.79 1.18
C PHE A 319 -21.23 -12.32 0.93
N PHE A 320 -21.85 -11.64 1.91
CA PHE A 320 -23.21 -11.17 1.77
C PHE A 320 -23.36 -10.05 0.75
N ILE A 321 -22.37 -9.19 0.57
CA ILE A 321 -22.37 -8.21 -0.52
C ILE A 321 -22.54 -8.92 -1.86
N VAL A 322 -21.72 -9.93 -2.16
CA VAL A 322 -21.78 -10.66 -3.42
C VAL A 322 -23.08 -11.47 -3.51
N TRP A 323 -23.48 -12.13 -2.43
CA TRP A 323 -24.70 -12.94 -2.37
C TRP A 323 -25.95 -12.12 -2.66
N ILE A 324 -26.12 -10.96 -2.02
CA ILE A 324 -27.27 -10.07 -2.21
C ILE A 324 -27.35 -9.55 -3.66
N ILE A 325 -26.21 -9.22 -4.27
CA ILE A 325 -26.15 -8.73 -5.65
C ILE A 325 -26.54 -9.84 -6.65
N ASP A 326 -26.13 -11.09 -6.39
CA ASP A 326 -26.41 -12.24 -7.24
C ASP A 326 -27.82 -12.81 -7.06
N HIS A 327 -28.45 -12.57 -5.90
CA HIS A 327 -29.79 -13.06 -5.55
C HIS A 327 -30.72 -11.89 -5.17
N PRO A 328 -31.16 -11.09 -6.14
CA PRO A 328 -32.09 -10.00 -5.89
C PRO A 328 -33.46 -10.58 -5.51
N GLU A 329 -33.81 -10.47 -4.23
CA GLU A 329 -35.08 -10.93 -3.67
C GLU A 329 -35.94 -9.74 -3.23
N VAL A 330 -37.22 -9.76 -3.58
CA VAL A 330 -38.17 -8.76 -3.09
C VAL A 330 -38.71 -9.22 -1.72
N VAL A 331 -38.07 -8.74 -0.66
CA VAL A 331 -38.49 -9.04 0.71
C VAL A 331 -39.48 -7.98 1.19
N VAL A 332 -40.76 -8.33 1.23
CA VAL A 332 -41.84 -7.41 1.58
C VAL A 332 -42.33 -7.67 3.02
N GLY A 333 -42.46 -6.61 3.79
CA GLY A 333 -42.99 -6.62 5.14
C GLY A 333 -41.90 -6.75 6.22
N VAL A 334 -42.10 -6.06 7.33
CA VAL A 334 -41.11 -5.93 8.43
C VAL A 334 -40.71 -7.29 9.02
N LYS A 335 -41.66 -8.23 9.15
CA LYS A 335 -41.38 -9.58 9.67
C LYS A 335 -40.47 -10.38 8.74
N ALA A 336 -40.70 -10.32 7.41
CA ALA A 336 -39.87 -11.02 6.44
C ALA A 336 -38.47 -10.40 6.33
N GLN A 337 -38.36 -9.06 6.35
CA GLN A 337 -37.11 -8.35 6.41
C GLN A 337 -36.30 -8.67 7.67
N GLY A 338 -36.98 -8.72 8.83
CA GLY A 338 -36.38 -9.12 10.11
C GLY A 338 -35.83 -10.55 10.08
N LEU A 339 -36.59 -11.51 9.52
CA LEU A 339 -36.14 -12.89 9.38
C LEU A 339 -34.96 -13.02 8.40
N TYR A 340 -34.95 -12.25 7.32
CA TYR A 340 -33.84 -12.19 6.36
C TYR A 340 -32.58 -11.67 7.05
N LEU A 341 -32.67 -10.55 7.78
CA LEU A 341 -31.56 -9.98 8.56
C LEU A 341 -31.05 -10.96 9.61
N PHE A 342 -31.95 -11.62 10.34
CA PHE A 342 -31.56 -12.60 11.34
C PHE A 342 -30.74 -13.75 10.76
N LYS A 343 -31.13 -14.27 9.58
CA LYS A 343 -30.38 -15.33 8.90
C LYS A 343 -28.97 -14.84 8.49
N LEU A 344 -28.87 -13.65 7.88
CA LEU A 344 -27.58 -13.07 7.52
C LEU A 344 -26.69 -12.85 8.75
N ALA A 345 -27.26 -12.28 9.82
CA ALA A 345 -26.56 -12.05 11.07
C ALA A 345 -26.07 -13.35 11.71
N LEU A 346 -26.91 -14.38 11.76
CA LEU A 346 -26.55 -15.69 12.32
C LEU A 346 -25.37 -16.33 11.55
N TRP A 347 -25.43 -16.35 10.25
CA TRP A 347 -24.34 -16.91 9.43
C TRP A 347 -23.09 -16.07 9.47
N GLY A 348 -23.22 -14.74 9.46
CA GLY A 348 -22.09 -13.84 9.59
C GLY A 348 -21.41 -13.96 10.95
N LEU A 349 -22.22 -14.07 12.02
CA LEU A 349 -21.72 -14.28 13.37
C LEU A 349 -20.98 -15.62 13.51
N LEU A 350 -21.47 -16.68 12.88
CA LEU A 350 -20.78 -17.97 12.89
C LEU A 350 -19.39 -17.87 12.24
N GLY A 351 -19.27 -17.20 11.09
CA GLY A 351 -17.97 -16.95 10.47
C GLY A 351 -17.05 -16.13 11.37
N ALA A 352 -17.57 -15.07 11.99
CA ALA A 352 -16.80 -14.23 12.90
C ALA A 352 -16.34 -14.99 14.16
N ILE A 353 -17.22 -15.80 14.78
CA ILE A 353 -16.88 -16.64 15.94
C ILE A 353 -15.76 -17.63 15.56
N MET A 354 -15.83 -18.26 14.40
CA MET A 354 -14.79 -19.17 13.95
C MET A 354 -13.45 -18.45 13.73
N GLY A 355 -13.47 -17.24 13.15
CA GLY A 355 -12.28 -16.43 12.97
C GLY A 355 -11.66 -15.97 14.30
N ILE A 356 -12.47 -15.47 15.22
CA ILE A 356 -12.03 -15.07 16.57
C ILE A 356 -11.57 -16.30 17.37
N GLY A 357 -12.30 -17.40 17.31
CA GLY A 357 -11.93 -18.65 17.97
C GLY A 357 -10.57 -19.17 17.51
N ALA A 358 -10.29 -19.12 16.21
CA ALA A 358 -9.00 -19.51 15.68
C ALA A 358 -7.87 -18.57 16.16
N LEU A 359 -8.11 -17.25 16.24
CA LEU A 359 -7.17 -16.29 16.80
C LEU A 359 -6.84 -16.61 18.26
N PHE A 360 -7.88 -16.85 19.10
CA PHE A 360 -7.66 -17.20 20.50
C PHE A 360 -6.99 -18.56 20.70
N LEU A 361 -7.35 -19.55 19.88
CA LEU A 361 -6.67 -20.84 19.91
C LEU A 361 -5.17 -20.71 19.62
N TYR A 362 -4.81 -19.90 18.64
CA TYR A 362 -3.42 -19.60 18.34
C TYR A 362 -2.77 -18.82 19.49
N TYR A 363 -3.40 -17.73 19.92
CA TYR A 363 -2.82 -16.79 20.88
C TYR A 363 -2.60 -17.42 22.27
N ILE A 364 -3.67 -18.06 22.81
CA ILE A 364 -3.64 -18.66 24.14
C ILE A 364 -3.08 -20.08 24.09
N GLY A 365 -3.54 -20.90 23.14
CA GLY A 365 -3.23 -22.33 23.10
C GLY A 365 -1.81 -22.62 22.61
N LEU A 366 -1.34 -21.95 21.56
CA LEU A 366 -0.02 -22.16 20.97
C LEU A 366 1.01 -21.14 21.44
N GLY A 367 0.60 -19.86 21.56
CA GLY A 367 1.51 -18.77 21.94
C GLY A 367 1.74 -18.62 23.44
N GLY A 368 0.92 -19.28 24.29
CA GLY A 368 1.05 -19.20 25.76
C GLY A 368 0.68 -17.84 26.35
N TYR A 369 0.08 -16.93 25.57
CA TYR A 369 -0.33 -15.61 26.04
C TYR A 369 -1.65 -15.67 26.83
N THR A 370 -1.88 -14.65 27.67
CA THR A 370 -3.13 -14.56 28.45
C THR A 370 -4.17 -13.68 27.76
N PHE A 371 -5.44 -13.87 28.12
CA PHE A 371 -6.52 -12.98 27.64
C PHE A 371 -6.32 -11.54 28.13
N ALA A 372 -5.77 -11.36 29.34
CA ALA A 372 -5.46 -10.03 29.88
C ALA A 372 -4.46 -9.28 29.00
N THR A 373 -3.34 -9.93 28.62
CA THR A 373 -2.33 -9.37 27.70
C THR A 373 -2.93 -8.98 26.35
N PHE A 374 -3.89 -9.76 25.84
CA PHE A 374 -4.59 -9.43 24.60
C PHE A 374 -5.41 -8.14 24.72
N ILE A 375 -6.17 -7.97 25.80
CA ILE A 375 -6.99 -6.77 26.02
C ILE A 375 -6.12 -5.53 26.23
N GLU A 376 -5.04 -5.65 27.00
CA GLU A 376 -4.07 -4.55 27.23
C GLU A 376 -3.51 -4.02 25.91
N ARG A 377 -3.13 -4.89 24.98
CA ARG A 377 -2.65 -4.51 23.64
C ARG A 377 -3.72 -3.88 22.76
N MET A 378 -4.99 -4.15 23.01
CA MET A 378 -6.11 -3.53 22.28
C MET A 378 -6.46 -2.12 22.77
N SER A 379 -6.13 -1.78 24.02
CA SER A 379 -6.45 -0.50 24.67
C SER A 379 -5.37 0.55 24.37
N ALA A 380 -5.42 1.16 23.21
CA ALA A 380 -4.51 2.24 22.85
C ALA A 380 -5.26 3.55 22.59
N THR A 381 -4.59 4.68 22.79
CA THR A 381 -5.14 6.01 22.55
C THR A 381 -5.49 6.23 21.09
N SER A 382 -6.42 7.17 20.82
CA SER A 382 -6.90 7.46 19.47
C SER A 382 -6.40 8.84 19.00
N VAL A 383 -5.85 8.89 17.78
CA VAL A 383 -5.25 10.06 17.16
C VAL A 383 -6.16 10.57 16.02
N TRP A 384 -7.24 11.26 16.38
CA TRP A 384 -8.33 11.64 15.46
C TRP A 384 -7.91 12.62 14.36
N TYR A 385 -6.93 13.51 14.60
CA TYR A 385 -6.52 14.49 13.60
C TYR A 385 -5.92 13.86 12.33
N ARG A 386 -5.48 12.59 12.38
CA ARG A 386 -4.96 11.84 11.21
C ARG A 386 -6.01 11.59 10.13
N LEU A 387 -7.29 11.71 10.46
CA LEU A 387 -8.35 11.70 9.46
C LEU A 387 -8.25 12.88 8.49
N LEU A 388 -7.67 13.99 8.93
CA LEU A 388 -7.45 15.21 8.17
C LEU A 388 -6.00 15.30 7.65
N PRO A 389 -5.71 16.19 6.69
CA PRO A 389 -4.35 16.45 6.23
C PRO A 389 -3.40 16.75 7.39
N SER A 390 -2.28 16.02 7.45
CA SER A 390 -1.30 16.13 8.52
C SER A 390 0.12 15.93 7.99
N SER A 391 1.14 16.21 8.82
CA SER A 391 2.54 15.94 8.50
C SER A 391 2.83 14.44 8.28
N THR A 392 2.04 13.56 8.91
CA THR A 392 2.17 12.12 8.77
C THR A 392 1.55 11.61 7.46
N PHE A 393 0.44 12.21 7.04
CA PHE A 393 -0.20 11.90 5.76
C PHE A 393 -0.83 13.16 5.16
N SER A 394 -0.21 13.68 4.10
CA SER A 394 -0.53 14.99 3.52
C SER A 394 -1.98 15.13 3.04
N LEU A 395 -2.61 14.05 2.59
CA LEU A 395 -4.02 14.04 2.18
C LEU A 395 -4.98 13.82 3.36
N GLY A 396 -4.52 13.18 4.44
CA GLY A 396 -5.39 12.65 5.48
C GLY A 396 -6.20 11.43 5.01
N VAL A 397 -6.60 10.58 5.95
CA VAL A 397 -7.27 9.30 5.64
C VAL A 397 -8.61 9.53 4.94
N LEU A 398 -9.41 10.52 5.37
CA LEU A 398 -10.74 10.76 4.79
C LEU A 398 -10.67 11.21 3.34
N ALA A 399 -9.87 12.25 3.04
CA ALA A 399 -9.78 12.77 1.68
C ALA A 399 -9.16 11.72 0.73
N ALA A 400 -8.13 11.02 1.16
CA ALA A 400 -7.52 9.95 0.39
C ALA A 400 -8.52 8.81 0.10
N THR A 401 -9.33 8.41 1.09
CA THR A 401 -10.39 7.41 0.91
C THR A 401 -11.42 7.88 -0.10
N ILE A 402 -11.90 9.13 0.02
CA ILE A 402 -12.87 9.70 -0.91
C ILE A 402 -12.30 9.67 -2.34
N VAL A 403 -11.09 10.17 -2.56
CA VAL A 403 -10.45 10.16 -3.89
C VAL A 403 -10.37 8.75 -4.47
N THR A 404 -10.09 7.75 -3.65
CA THR A 404 -9.96 6.35 -4.06
C THR A 404 -11.28 5.75 -4.52
N VAL A 405 -12.40 6.05 -3.85
CA VAL A 405 -13.67 5.31 -4.06
C VAL A 405 -14.81 6.13 -4.66
N ILE A 406 -14.74 7.47 -4.68
CA ILE A 406 -15.87 8.31 -5.06
C ILE A 406 -16.42 7.98 -6.46
N PHE A 407 -15.54 7.70 -7.42
CA PHE A 407 -15.96 7.37 -8.78
C PHE A 407 -16.60 5.98 -8.89
N CYS A 408 -16.22 5.01 -8.02
CA CYS A 408 -16.95 3.75 -7.91
C CYS A 408 -18.41 4.01 -7.53
N TRP A 409 -18.63 4.83 -6.49
CA TRP A 409 -19.95 5.16 -5.99
C TRP A 409 -20.76 6.00 -7.00
N ILE A 410 -20.15 6.99 -7.66
CA ILE A 410 -20.84 7.77 -8.72
C ILE A 410 -21.36 6.83 -9.82
N ILE A 411 -20.55 5.88 -10.28
CA ILE A 411 -20.92 4.96 -11.34
C ILE A 411 -22.00 3.98 -10.89
N LEU A 412 -21.97 3.52 -9.63
CA LEU A 412 -22.99 2.65 -9.07
C LEU A 412 -24.40 3.26 -9.12
N PHE A 413 -24.53 4.59 -9.03
CA PHE A 413 -25.80 5.28 -9.14
C PHE A 413 -26.17 5.67 -10.59
N THR A 414 -25.61 5.02 -11.59
CA THR A 414 -25.92 5.23 -13.01
C THR A 414 -26.61 4.01 -13.63
N LYS A 415 -27.17 4.20 -14.84
CA LYS A 415 -27.79 3.13 -15.63
C LYS A 415 -26.85 1.98 -16.03
N TYR A 416 -25.56 2.10 -15.79
CA TYR A 416 -24.54 1.09 -16.05
C TYR A 416 -24.32 0.14 -14.87
N SER A 417 -25.12 0.29 -13.82
CA SER A 417 -25.07 -0.57 -12.64
C SER A 417 -26.43 -1.23 -12.39
N ARG A 418 -26.39 -2.52 -12.07
CA ARG A 418 -27.55 -3.30 -11.56
C ARG A 418 -27.95 -2.84 -10.16
N PHE A 419 -27.07 -2.14 -9.44
CA PHE A 419 -27.35 -1.62 -8.10
C PHE A 419 -28.63 -0.79 -8.07
N ILE A 420 -28.90 0.05 -9.08
CA ILE A 420 -30.13 0.85 -9.15
C ILE A 420 -31.38 -0.03 -9.27
N GLN A 421 -31.25 -1.21 -9.88
CA GLN A 421 -32.38 -2.13 -10.12
C GLN A 421 -32.67 -3.02 -8.90
N LEU A 422 -31.79 -3.09 -7.92
CA LEU A 422 -32.01 -3.87 -6.70
C LEU A 422 -33.21 -3.35 -5.92
N PRO A 423 -33.93 -4.22 -5.21
CA PRO A 423 -34.97 -3.82 -4.26
C PRO A 423 -34.45 -2.84 -3.20
N GLY A 424 -35.29 -1.90 -2.75
CA GLY A 424 -34.90 -0.84 -1.83
C GLY A 424 -34.24 -1.36 -0.53
N PHE A 425 -34.79 -2.44 0.03
CA PHE A 425 -34.25 -3.08 1.22
C PHE A 425 -32.85 -3.65 1.00
N GLN A 426 -32.58 -4.29 -0.13
CA GLN A 426 -31.25 -4.83 -0.46
C GLN A 426 -30.23 -3.72 -0.74
N LYS A 427 -30.63 -2.61 -1.39
CA LYS A 427 -29.78 -1.41 -1.51
C LYS A 427 -29.37 -0.87 -0.13
N PHE A 428 -30.36 -0.75 0.76
CA PHE A 428 -30.13 -0.31 2.13
C PHE A 428 -29.12 -1.22 2.84
N LEU A 429 -29.25 -2.54 2.73
CA LEU A 429 -28.31 -3.50 3.31
C LEU A 429 -26.89 -3.33 2.77
N LEU A 430 -26.73 -3.23 1.45
CA LEU A 430 -25.41 -3.04 0.82
C LEU A 430 -24.75 -1.74 1.27
N LEU A 431 -25.52 -0.65 1.35
CA LEU A 431 -25.02 0.62 1.85
C LEU A 431 -24.63 0.52 3.33
N SER A 432 -25.46 -0.12 4.16
CA SER A 432 -25.18 -0.32 5.59
C SER A 432 -23.94 -1.18 5.83
N MET A 433 -23.73 -2.24 5.05
CA MET A 433 -22.54 -3.09 5.14
C MET A 433 -21.26 -2.31 4.77
N ASN A 434 -21.29 -1.53 3.68
CA ASN A 434 -20.16 -0.68 3.31
C ASN A 434 -19.90 0.41 4.35
N LEU A 435 -20.96 1.04 4.90
CA LEU A 435 -20.85 2.02 5.96
C LEU A 435 -20.27 1.42 7.25
N LEU A 436 -20.69 0.22 7.63
CA LEU A 436 -20.14 -0.49 8.79
C LEU A 436 -18.64 -0.73 8.65
N LEU A 437 -18.20 -1.23 7.48
CA LEU A 437 -16.78 -1.42 7.21
C LEU A 437 -16.02 -0.10 7.11
N PHE A 438 -16.63 0.96 6.61
CA PHE A 438 -16.05 2.31 6.59
C PHE A 438 -15.78 2.81 8.01
N LEU A 439 -16.80 2.78 8.87
CA LEU A 439 -16.69 3.22 10.27
C LEU A 439 -15.68 2.37 11.05
N GLY A 440 -15.73 1.04 10.89
CA GLY A 440 -14.76 0.13 11.50
C GLY A 440 -13.32 0.41 11.04
N SER A 441 -13.12 0.68 9.75
CA SER A 441 -11.81 1.04 9.21
C SER A 441 -11.31 2.39 9.73
N ILE A 442 -12.19 3.39 9.91
CA ILE A 442 -11.84 4.66 10.56
C ILE A 442 -11.35 4.41 11.99
N MET A 443 -12.07 3.59 12.77
CA MET A 443 -11.66 3.30 14.15
C MET A 443 -10.27 2.67 14.23
N VAL A 444 -9.94 1.77 13.30
CA VAL A 444 -8.60 1.19 13.22
C VAL A 444 -7.55 2.24 12.77
N SER A 445 -7.91 3.13 11.85
CA SER A 445 -7.01 4.16 11.33
C SER A 445 -6.64 5.23 12.36
N VAL A 446 -7.54 5.56 13.29
CA VAL A 446 -7.27 6.56 14.33
C VAL A 446 -6.54 6.00 15.55
N LYS A 447 -6.46 4.68 15.70
CA LYS A 447 -5.66 4.07 16.77
C LYS A 447 -4.19 4.49 16.63
N ILE A 448 -3.54 4.85 17.75
CA ILE A 448 -2.10 5.11 17.75
C ILE A 448 -1.34 3.89 17.24
N GLY A 449 -0.32 4.08 16.43
CA GLY A 449 0.33 2.96 15.70
C GLY A 449 -0.50 2.39 14.54
N GLY A 450 -1.75 2.84 14.36
CA GLY A 450 -2.64 2.36 13.30
C GLY A 450 -2.23 2.75 11.88
N GLY A 451 -1.20 3.57 11.74
CA GLY A 451 -0.69 4.01 10.44
C GLY A 451 -1.35 5.28 9.92
N ALA A 452 -0.62 5.92 9.03
CA ALA A 452 -0.91 7.26 8.56
C ALA A 452 -1.45 7.30 7.15
N ASP A 453 -1.68 6.17 6.52
CA ASP A 453 -2.15 6.05 5.14
C ASP A 453 -3.47 5.25 5.05
N LEU A 454 -3.78 4.74 3.88
CA LEU A 454 -5.03 4.01 3.63
C LEU A 454 -4.98 2.53 4.02
N HIS A 455 -3.90 1.99 4.59
CA HIS A 455 -3.79 0.55 4.80
C HIS A 455 -4.80 -0.02 5.82
N ASN A 456 -5.30 0.80 6.75
CA ASN A 456 -6.35 0.39 7.68
C ASN A 456 -7.78 0.60 7.12
N MET A 457 -7.90 1.23 5.94
CA MET A 457 -9.15 1.30 5.19
C MET A 457 -9.38 0.05 4.33
N ASP A 458 -8.54 -0.97 4.44
CA ASP A 458 -8.49 -2.18 3.62
C ASP A 458 -9.86 -2.89 3.49
N ALA A 459 -10.55 -3.13 4.59
CA ALA A 459 -11.86 -3.79 4.60
C ALA A 459 -12.92 -2.98 3.82
N PHE A 460 -12.95 -1.67 4.00
CA PHE A 460 -13.85 -0.78 3.26
C PHE A 460 -13.49 -0.70 1.78
N LEU A 461 -12.21 -0.61 1.43
CA LEU A 461 -11.76 -0.56 0.04
C LEU A 461 -12.17 -1.83 -0.72
N ILE A 462 -11.97 -3.00 -0.12
CA ILE A 462 -12.36 -4.28 -0.72
C ILE A 462 -13.89 -4.41 -0.81
N SER A 463 -14.64 -3.97 0.20
CA SER A 463 -16.12 -4.00 0.14
C SER A 463 -16.66 -3.09 -0.97
N THR A 464 -16.08 -1.90 -1.13
CA THR A 464 -16.41 -1.00 -2.24
C THR A 464 -16.05 -1.63 -3.59
N LEU A 465 -14.87 -2.24 -3.71
CA LEU A 465 -14.45 -2.95 -4.92
C LEU A 465 -15.45 -4.05 -5.30
N PHE A 466 -15.90 -4.86 -4.33
CA PHE A 466 -16.86 -5.92 -4.54
C PHE A 466 -18.24 -5.38 -4.93
N THR A 467 -18.74 -4.42 -4.16
CA THR A 467 -20.02 -3.77 -4.47
C THR A 467 -19.99 -3.19 -5.90
N PHE A 468 -18.88 -2.55 -6.27
CA PHE A 468 -18.71 -1.96 -7.59
C PHE A 468 -18.65 -3.03 -8.69
N LEU A 469 -17.71 -3.97 -8.64
CA LEU A 469 -17.47 -4.91 -9.73
C LEU A 469 -18.62 -5.89 -9.95
N PHE A 470 -19.26 -6.38 -8.89
CA PHE A 470 -20.37 -7.32 -8.99
C PHE A 470 -21.70 -6.65 -9.32
N SER A 471 -21.85 -5.34 -9.07
CA SER A 471 -23.05 -4.58 -9.47
C SER A 471 -22.98 -4.01 -10.88
N LEU A 472 -21.82 -3.98 -11.54
CA LEU A 472 -21.75 -3.44 -12.90
C LEU A 472 -22.49 -4.30 -13.91
N ASP A 473 -23.17 -3.64 -14.86
CA ASP A 473 -23.72 -4.22 -16.07
C ASP A 473 -22.64 -4.23 -17.15
N TRP A 474 -21.86 -5.33 -17.16
CA TRP A 474 -20.67 -5.44 -18.00
C TRP A 474 -20.97 -5.37 -19.49
N ASP A 475 -22.16 -5.81 -19.94
CA ASP A 475 -22.58 -5.69 -21.35
C ASP A 475 -22.70 -4.23 -21.75
N LYS A 476 -23.30 -3.41 -20.89
CA LYS A 476 -23.39 -1.97 -21.14
C LYS A 476 -22.04 -1.27 -21.03
N VAL A 477 -21.20 -1.68 -20.08
CA VAL A 477 -19.87 -1.06 -19.85
C VAL A 477 -18.93 -1.34 -21.01
N GLN A 478 -18.88 -2.57 -21.53
CA GLN A 478 -18.03 -2.92 -22.67
C GLN A 478 -18.42 -2.22 -23.97
N ASN A 479 -19.71 -1.91 -24.12
CA ASN A 479 -20.25 -1.21 -25.29
C ASN A 479 -20.25 0.32 -25.14
N LEU A 480 -19.62 0.86 -24.07
CA LEU A 480 -19.45 2.30 -23.90
C LEU A 480 -18.72 2.88 -25.11
N SER A 481 -19.40 3.73 -25.82
CA SER A 481 -18.81 4.54 -26.87
C SER A 481 -18.92 6.01 -26.48
N PHE A 482 -17.92 6.79 -26.83
CA PHE A 482 -17.94 8.24 -26.62
C PHE A 482 -19.19 8.95 -27.19
N LYS A 483 -19.90 8.29 -28.08
CA LYS A 483 -21.14 8.84 -28.65
C LYS A 483 -22.34 8.80 -27.71
N SER A 484 -22.36 7.87 -26.75
CA SER A 484 -23.62 7.60 -26.03
C SER A 484 -23.77 8.38 -24.72
N SER A 485 -22.70 8.94 -24.12
CA SER A 485 -22.84 9.62 -22.82
C SER A 485 -21.52 10.27 -22.40
N SER A 486 -21.28 11.50 -22.84
CA SER A 486 -20.07 12.25 -22.47
C SER A 486 -19.90 12.44 -20.95
N ILE A 487 -20.98 12.52 -20.18
CA ILE A 487 -20.97 12.74 -18.74
C ILE A 487 -20.36 11.57 -17.95
N LEU A 488 -20.52 10.31 -18.40
CA LEU A 488 -20.04 9.13 -17.65
C LEU A 488 -18.66 8.65 -18.08
N ILE A 489 -18.18 9.06 -19.23
CA ILE A 489 -16.85 8.69 -19.70
C ILE A 489 -15.77 9.30 -18.83
N LEU A 490 -15.93 10.54 -18.42
CA LEU A 490 -14.95 11.22 -17.55
C LEU A 490 -14.83 10.56 -16.18
N PRO A 491 -15.89 10.28 -15.41
CA PRO A 491 -15.81 9.51 -14.18
C PRO A 491 -15.17 8.13 -14.35
N MET A 492 -15.51 7.40 -15.42
CA MET A 492 -14.89 6.10 -15.71
C MET A 492 -13.41 6.21 -16.01
N PHE A 493 -13.00 7.22 -16.77
CA PHE A 493 -11.60 7.47 -17.09
C PHE A 493 -10.81 7.86 -15.85
N ILE A 494 -11.36 8.76 -15.03
CA ILE A 494 -10.73 9.15 -13.76
C ILE A 494 -10.60 7.94 -12.83
N LEU A 495 -11.64 7.11 -12.69
CA LEU A 495 -11.59 5.88 -11.91
C LEU A 495 -10.44 4.95 -12.34
N MET A 496 -10.19 4.85 -13.64
CA MET A 496 -9.08 4.03 -14.16
C MET A 496 -7.72 4.67 -13.89
N LEU A 497 -7.64 6.01 -13.88
CA LEU A 497 -6.39 6.75 -13.65
C LEU A 497 -6.01 6.92 -12.19
N VAL A 498 -6.96 6.96 -11.26
CA VAL A 498 -6.67 7.17 -9.83
C VAL A 498 -5.65 6.16 -9.28
N PRO A 499 -5.78 4.83 -9.51
CA PRO A 499 -4.78 3.88 -9.06
C PRO A 499 -3.40 4.07 -9.70
N VAL A 500 -3.37 4.51 -10.96
CA VAL A 500 -2.12 4.84 -11.68
C VAL A 500 -1.45 6.06 -11.03
N GLY A 501 -2.23 7.11 -10.74
CA GLY A 501 -1.77 8.30 -10.04
C GLY A 501 -1.18 7.97 -8.67
N TRP A 502 -1.83 7.09 -7.89
CA TRP A 502 -1.29 6.59 -6.63
C TRP A 502 0.07 5.90 -6.80
N ARG A 503 0.28 5.14 -7.89
CA ARG A 503 1.58 4.51 -8.15
C ARG A 503 2.65 5.54 -8.49
N ILE A 504 2.34 6.53 -9.31
CA ILE A 504 3.26 7.63 -9.63
C ILE A 504 3.62 8.43 -8.36
N TYR A 505 2.65 8.64 -7.48
CA TYR A 505 2.86 9.32 -6.19
C TYR A 505 3.76 8.52 -5.25
N ALA A 506 3.47 7.24 -5.07
CA ALA A 506 4.10 6.38 -4.06
C ALA A 506 5.56 5.99 -4.40
N ILE A 507 5.93 5.96 -5.70
CA ILE A 507 7.25 5.44 -6.08
C ILE A 507 8.37 6.41 -5.72
N GLY A 508 8.23 7.72 -5.85
CA GLY A 508 9.32 8.64 -5.59
C GLY A 508 10.63 8.29 -6.34
N PRO A 509 11.74 8.97 -6.07
CA PRO A 509 13.06 8.57 -6.53
C PRO A 509 13.47 7.22 -5.92
N VAL A 510 14.03 6.35 -6.76
CA VAL A 510 14.53 5.04 -6.32
C VAL A 510 16.00 5.19 -5.90
N HIS A 511 16.25 5.02 -4.61
CA HIS A 511 17.61 4.97 -4.06
C HIS A 511 18.08 3.51 -3.99
N ILE A 512 19.18 3.21 -4.68
CA ILE A 512 19.81 1.89 -4.60
C ILE A 512 20.90 1.96 -3.54
N ARG A 513 20.73 1.22 -2.45
CA ARG A 513 21.80 1.05 -1.45
C ARG A 513 22.98 0.30 -2.05
N THR A 514 24.18 0.78 -1.78
CA THR A 514 25.42 0.12 -2.23
C THR A 514 25.91 -0.87 -1.17
N VAL A 515 26.08 -2.12 -1.55
CA VAL A 515 26.54 -3.21 -0.66
C VAL A 515 27.84 -2.85 0.06
N ALA A 516 28.76 -2.14 -0.61
CA ALA A 516 30.04 -1.74 -0.01
C ALA A 516 29.88 -0.81 1.22
N ARG A 517 28.90 0.07 1.20
CA ARG A 517 28.63 0.97 2.33
C ARG A 517 27.99 0.21 3.51
N ASP A 518 27.07 -0.70 3.20
CA ASP A 518 26.43 -1.54 4.22
C ASP A 518 27.45 -2.46 4.89
N GLN A 519 28.45 -2.97 4.13
CA GLN A 519 29.51 -3.80 4.70
C GLN A 519 30.38 -3.04 5.70
N ASN A 520 30.74 -1.79 5.41
CA ASN A 520 31.50 -0.97 6.35
C ASN A 520 30.75 -0.73 7.67
N GLU A 521 29.44 -0.47 7.62
CA GLU A 521 28.62 -0.34 8.84
C GLU A 521 28.49 -1.65 9.60
N LEU A 522 28.38 -2.77 8.89
CA LEU A 522 28.35 -4.09 9.51
C LEU A 522 29.67 -4.41 10.23
N ASP A 523 30.80 -4.04 9.64
CA ASP A 523 32.13 -4.24 10.25
C ASP A 523 32.30 -3.37 11.51
N ILE A 524 31.79 -2.12 11.50
CA ILE A 524 31.75 -1.27 12.70
C ILE A 524 30.89 -1.92 13.79
N LEU A 525 29.69 -2.38 13.43
CA LEU A 525 28.79 -3.02 14.38
C LEU A 525 29.42 -4.28 14.97
N LYS A 526 29.98 -5.17 14.15
CA LYS A 526 30.66 -6.40 14.58
C LYS A 526 31.83 -6.12 15.52
N SER A 527 32.70 -5.18 15.17
CA SER A 527 33.86 -4.83 16.00
C SER A 527 33.45 -4.23 17.34
N THR A 528 32.37 -3.41 17.34
CA THR A 528 31.83 -2.85 18.58
C THR A 528 31.26 -3.93 19.49
N ILE A 529 30.39 -4.81 18.93
CA ILE A 529 29.79 -5.90 19.69
C ILE A 529 30.89 -6.79 20.26
N LYS A 530 31.83 -7.23 19.44
CA LYS A 530 32.94 -8.09 19.88
C LYS A 530 33.72 -7.45 21.00
N LYS A 531 34.11 -6.17 20.86
CA LYS A 531 34.87 -5.47 21.91
C LYS A 531 34.12 -5.45 23.23
N ILE A 532 32.84 -5.13 23.23
CA ILE A 532 32.02 -5.01 24.43
C ILE A 532 31.73 -6.40 25.05
N THR A 533 31.40 -7.40 24.22
CA THR A 533 31.10 -8.74 24.73
C THR A 533 32.35 -9.49 25.23
N ASP A 534 33.55 -9.17 24.72
CA ASP A 534 34.80 -9.70 25.24
C ASP A 534 35.16 -9.12 26.65
N GLU A 535 34.70 -7.88 26.92
CA GLU A 535 34.93 -7.20 28.21
C GLU A 535 33.79 -7.47 29.22
N CYS A 536 32.56 -7.70 28.74
CA CYS A 536 31.37 -7.85 29.58
C CYS A 536 30.75 -9.25 29.46
N SER A 537 30.36 -9.84 30.59
CA SER A 537 29.71 -11.17 30.61
C SER A 537 28.24 -11.17 30.25
N SER A 538 27.59 -10.01 30.23
CA SER A 538 26.16 -9.87 29.94
C SER A 538 25.87 -9.97 28.44
N PRO A 539 24.71 -10.53 28.02
CA PRO A 539 24.36 -10.65 26.61
C PRO A 539 24.00 -9.28 25.99
N PRO A 540 24.21 -9.06 24.69
CA PRO A 540 23.73 -7.87 23.98
C PRO A 540 22.23 -7.95 23.72
N LEU A 541 21.52 -6.81 23.82
CA LEU A 541 20.10 -6.70 23.47
C LEU A 541 19.93 -6.06 22.09
N PHE A 542 19.36 -6.82 21.16
CA PHE A 542 18.94 -6.31 19.87
C PHE A 542 17.44 -5.97 19.92
N ILE A 543 17.11 -4.70 20.13
CA ILE A 543 15.73 -4.23 19.97
C ILE A 543 15.42 -4.14 18.48
N TRP A 544 16.35 -3.59 17.69
CA TRP A 544 16.26 -3.49 16.23
C TRP A 544 17.33 -4.34 15.53
N GLN A 545 17.22 -4.53 14.21
CA GLN A 545 18.18 -5.26 13.36
C GLN A 545 18.36 -6.76 13.71
N ARG A 546 17.35 -7.41 14.30
CA ARG A 546 17.41 -8.84 14.69
C ARG A 546 17.67 -9.78 13.50
N GLN A 547 17.31 -9.38 12.26
CA GLN A 547 17.63 -10.16 11.06
C GLN A 547 19.15 -10.37 10.87
N LEU A 548 20.00 -9.50 11.44
CA LEU A 548 21.44 -9.71 11.39
C LEU A 548 21.86 -10.99 12.11
N ILE A 549 21.19 -11.33 13.21
CA ILE A 549 21.39 -12.59 13.93
C ILE A 549 20.74 -13.74 13.13
N THR A 550 19.51 -13.55 12.63
CA THR A 550 18.77 -14.55 11.84
C THR A 550 19.57 -15.08 10.66
N PHE A 551 20.33 -14.22 9.96
CA PHE A 551 21.12 -14.58 8.78
C PHE A 551 22.61 -14.81 9.08
N GLY A 552 23.00 -14.95 10.36
CA GLY A 552 24.39 -15.22 10.73
C GLY A 552 25.36 -14.09 10.36
N HIS A 553 24.89 -12.85 10.26
CA HIS A 553 25.77 -11.70 10.08
C HIS A 553 26.45 -11.32 11.40
N ILE A 554 25.85 -11.63 12.53
CA ILE A 554 26.41 -11.47 13.88
C ILE A 554 26.42 -12.86 14.51
N ASP A 555 27.62 -13.36 14.82
CA ASP A 555 27.82 -14.66 15.41
C ASP A 555 27.99 -14.58 16.95
N ASN A 556 27.70 -15.68 17.62
CA ASN A 556 27.92 -15.84 19.08
C ASN A 556 27.12 -14.85 19.95
N VAL A 557 25.95 -14.44 19.48
CA VAL A 557 25.02 -13.59 20.23
C VAL A 557 23.79 -14.40 20.58
N GLU A 558 23.47 -14.52 21.85
CA GLU A 558 22.23 -15.11 22.33
C GLU A 558 21.04 -14.20 21.94
N VAL A 559 20.00 -14.79 21.34
CA VAL A 559 18.78 -14.06 20.99
C VAL A 559 17.88 -13.94 22.21
N ILE A 560 17.66 -12.73 22.65
CA ILE A 560 16.70 -12.41 23.71
C ILE A 560 15.32 -12.26 23.08
N GLY A 561 14.37 -13.14 23.46
CA GLY A 561 13.01 -13.15 22.89
C GLY A 561 12.24 -11.86 23.20
N ASP A 562 12.43 -11.30 24.40
CA ASP A 562 11.77 -10.09 24.86
C ASP A 562 12.31 -8.82 24.19
N TYR A 563 11.56 -7.72 24.30
CA TYR A 563 11.95 -6.36 23.91
C TYR A 563 12.26 -6.22 22.40
N GLU A 564 11.56 -6.98 21.57
CA GLU A 564 11.61 -6.78 20.11
C GLU A 564 10.93 -5.44 19.76
N LEU A 565 11.43 -4.74 18.73
CA LEU A 565 11.03 -3.38 18.36
C LEU A 565 9.50 -3.20 18.24
N VAL A 566 8.83 -4.06 17.44
CA VAL A 566 7.39 -3.92 17.19
C VAL A 566 6.58 -4.26 18.44
N ASP A 567 7.02 -5.25 19.20
CA ASP A 567 6.39 -5.61 20.48
C ASP A 567 6.56 -4.49 21.51
N LEU A 568 7.76 -3.99 21.68
CA LEU A 568 8.08 -2.96 22.66
C LEU A 568 7.38 -1.63 22.37
N ILE A 569 7.31 -1.20 21.10
CA ILE A 569 6.58 0.03 20.76
C ILE A 569 5.06 -0.15 20.91
N GLU A 570 4.51 -1.33 20.62
CA GLU A 570 3.10 -1.61 20.89
C GLU A 570 2.79 -1.54 22.39
N MET A 571 3.69 -2.04 23.25
CA MET A 571 3.56 -1.92 24.71
C MET A 571 3.65 -0.46 25.18
N ALA A 572 4.54 0.34 24.59
CA ALA A 572 4.64 1.77 24.88
C ALA A 572 3.37 2.51 24.47
N MET A 573 2.85 2.25 23.26
CA MET A 573 1.61 2.86 22.77
C MET A 573 0.35 2.41 23.54
N ALA A 574 0.37 1.20 24.11
CA ALA A 574 -0.69 0.70 24.99
C ALA A 574 -0.52 1.17 26.44
N GLU A 575 0.52 1.92 26.74
CA GLU A 575 0.88 2.34 28.11
C GLU A 575 0.93 1.17 29.11
N ASN A 576 1.44 0.01 28.67
CA ASN A 576 1.55 -1.18 29.51
C ASN A 576 2.64 -0.97 30.56
N ARG A 577 2.25 -0.31 31.67
CA ARG A 577 3.18 0.07 32.74
C ARG A 577 3.90 -1.12 33.40
N PRO A 578 3.28 -2.31 33.62
CA PRO A 578 4.02 -3.48 34.15
C PRO A 578 5.18 -3.90 33.24
N TYR A 579 4.92 -4.03 31.94
CA TYR A 579 5.94 -4.44 30.96
C TYR A 579 7.05 -3.39 30.80
N LEU A 580 6.68 -2.12 30.70
CA LEU A 580 7.64 -1.02 30.58
C LEU A 580 8.50 -0.86 31.84
N ARG A 581 7.94 -1.09 33.04
CA ARG A 581 8.73 -1.12 34.28
C ARG A 581 9.70 -2.29 34.31
N GLN A 582 9.31 -3.46 33.84
CA GLN A 582 10.22 -4.59 33.74
C GLN A 582 11.37 -4.27 32.78
N PHE A 583 11.06 -3.69 31.61
CA PHE A 583 12.10 -3.22 30.68
C PHE A 583 13.03 -2.20 31.35
N ALA A 584 12.49 -1.17 32.00
CA ALA A 584 13.29 -0.16 32.67
C ALA A 584 14.19 -0.79 33.76
N ASN A 585 13.65 -1.67 34.59
CA ASN A 585 14.44 -2.36 35.61
C ASN A 585 15.57 -3.21 35.00
N ASP A 586 15.33 -3.92 33.90
CA ASP A 586 16.37 -4.71 33.24
C ASP A 586 17.48 -3.81 32.66
N ILE A 587 17.12 -2.61 32.14
CA ILE A 587 18.07 -1.60 31.64
C ILE A 587 18.86 -0.96 32.80
N GLU A 588 18.18 -0.51 33.89
CA GLU A 588 18.78 0.10 35.07
C GLU A 588 19.76 -0.84 35.81
N ASN A 589 19.45 -2.14 35.80
CA ASN A 589 20.32 -3.15 36.38
C ASN A 589 21.44 -3.61 35.42
N LEU A 590 21.62 -2.95 34.27
CA LEU A 590 22.64 -3.29 33.27
C LEU A 590 22.65 -4.78 32.89
N LYS A 591 21.46 -5.36 32.77
CA LYS A 591 21.29 -6.77 32.41
C LYS A 591 21.91 -7.11 31.06
N PHE A 592 22.10 -6.12 30.20
CA PHE A 592 22.63 -6.24 28.85
C PHE A 592 23.99 -5.52 28.74
N SER A 593 24.93 -6.07 27.99
CA SER A 593 26.23 -5.45 27.75
C SER A 593 26.13 -4.23 26.82
N LEU A 594 25.21 -4.28 25.87
CA LEU A 594 24.89 -3.20 24.95
C LEU A 594 23.44 -3.31 24.45
N VAL A 595 22.90 -2.21 23.92
CA VAL A 595 21.55 -2.14 23.37
C VAL A 595 21.60 -1.57 21.95
N VAL A 596 21.06 -2.32 20.97
CA VAL A 596 20.95 -1.90 19.56
C VAL A 596 19.54 -1.39 19.28
N LEU A 597 19.43 -0.09 19.01
CA LEU A 597 18.17 0.63 18.77
C LEU A 597 18.05 1.12 17.32
N ASP A 598 16.83 1.41 16.91
CA ASP A 598 16.50 2.16 15.71
C ASP A 598 17.00 3.61 15.79
N PRO A 599 16.97 4.36 14.65
CA PRO A 599 17.34 5.77 14.66
C PRO A 599 16.57 6.55 15.70
N VAL A 600 17.29 7.15 16.64
CA VAL A 600 16.69 7.96 17.72
C VAL A 600 16.05 9.19 17.10
N PRO A 601 14.74 9.42 17.29
CA PRO A 601 14.08 10.61 16.76
C PRO A 601 14.66 11.89 17.38
N GLU A 602 15.29 12.74 16.58
CA GLU A 602 15.84 14.01 17.07
C GLU A 602 14.77 15.09 17.27
N ASN A 603 13.61 14.94 16.64
CA ASN A 603 12.59 15.97 16.59
C ASN A 603 11.18 15.39 16.51
N PHE A 604 10.57 15.14 17.63
CA PHE A 604 9.23 14.59 17.79
C PHE A 604 8.19 15.59 18.33
N GLY A 605 8.48 16.89 18.23
CA GLY A 605 7.57 17.96 18.66
C GLY A 605 6.25 17.96 17.90
N ARG A 606 5.24 18.59 18.50
CA ARG A 606 3.88 18.69 17.96
C ARG A 606 3.88 19.18 16.50
N GLY A 607 3.19 18.47 15.61
CA GLY A 607 3.13 18.77 14.18
C GLY A 607 4.20 18.09 13.33
N LYS A 608 5.06 17.25 13.90
CA LYS A 608 5.96 16.36 13.16
C LYS A 608 5.28 15.04 12.82
N SER A 609 5.87 14.31 11.85
CA SER A 609 5.38 13.00 11.44
C SER A 609 5.51 12.00 12.58
N PHE A 610 4.44 11.26 12.87
CA PHE A 610 4.38 10.28 13.97
C PHE A 610 4.77 10.84 15.34
N SER A 611 4.41 12.11 15.61
CA SER A 611 4.86 12.81 16.84
C SER A 611 4.45 12.10 18.13
N GLU A 612 3.26 11.50 18.16
CA GLU A 612 2.74 10.80 19.33
C GLU A 612 3.49 9.50 19.60
N GLU A 613 3.67 8.67 18.55
CA GLU A 613 4.43 7.42 18.64
C GLU A 613 5.88 7.68 19.02
N ASN A 614 6.50 8.64 18.34
CA ASN A 614 7.89 9.01 18.60
C ASN A 614 8.09 9.57 20.01
N SER A 615 7.10 10.30 20.54
CA SER A 615 7.16 10.82 21.92
C SER A 615 7.08 9.68 22.95
N LEU A 616 6.15 8.74 22.77
CA LEU A 616 6.04 7.58 23.66
C LEU A 616 7.29 6.70 23.56
N TRP A 617 7.75 6.43 22.35
CA TRP A 617 8.98 5.66 22.12
C TRP A 617 10.20 6.31 22.79
N TYR A 618 10.36 7.61 22.62
CA TYR A 618 11.47 8.32 23.26
C TYR A 618 11.37 8.28 24.79
N ASN A 619 10.20 8.61 25.35
CA ASN A 619 10.04 8.73 26.80
C ASN A 619 10.08 7.37 27.52
N ASP A 620 9.47 6.33 26.97
CA ASP A 620 9.32 5.04 27.65
C ASP A 620 10.44 4.03 27.30
N VAL A 621 11.24 4.29 26.24
CA VAL A 621 12.29 3.37 25.80
C VAL A 621 13.64 4.06 25.64
N VAL A 622 13.73 5.06 24.72
CA VAL A 622 15.01 5.64 24.34
C VAL A 622 15.66 6.38 25.52
N SER A 623 14.92 7.19 26.29
CA SER A 623 15.46 7.92 27.45
C SER A 623 15.95 6.98 28.54
N VAL A 624 15.20 5.90 28.78
CA VAL A 624 15.59 4.88 29.78
C VAL A 624 16.92 4.23 29.39
N VAL A 625 17.13 3.89 28.13
CA VAL A 625 18.39 3.35 27.63
C VAL A 625 19.52 4.40 27.73
N ALA A 626 19.26 5.62 27.25
CA ALA A 626 20.25 6.69 27.16
C ALA A 626 20.72 7.21 28.57
N GLU A 627 19.88 7.11 29.57
CA GLU A 627 20.23 7.49 30.96
C GLU A 627 21.13 6.46 31.64
N ASN A 628 21.05 5.19 31.21
CA ASN A 628 21.78 4.10 31.86
C ASN A 628 23.01 3.61 31.08
N TYR A 629 23.03 3.83 29.74
CA TYR A 629 24.16 3.49 28.86
C TYR A 629 24.78 4.79 28.34
N LEU A 630 25.93 5.16 28.86
CA LEU A 630 26.52 6.50 28.69
C LEU A 630 27.24 6.69 27.34
N GLU A 631 27.72 5.60 26.75
CA GLU A 631 28.40 5.63 25.45
C GLU A 631 27.47 5.28 24.33
N LYS A 632 27.61 5.96 23.19
CA LYS A 632 26.81 5.65 22.01
C LYS A 632 27.58 5.76 20.69
N ILE A 633 27.31 4.86 19.78
CA ILE A 633 27.76 4.91 18.38
C ILE A 633 26.51 4.94 17.48
N VAL A 634 26.48 5.87 16.53
CA VAL A 634 25.42 5.95 15.52
C VAL A 634 26.00 5.58 14.18
N LEU A 635 25.44 4.54 13.54
CA LEU A 635 25.86 4.15 12.19
C LEU A 635 25.33 5.18 11.17
N PRO A 636 26.21 5.79 10.36
CA PRO A 636 25.87 7.02 9.63
C PRO A 636 24.84 6.86 8.51
N GLN A 637 24.63 5.63 7.98
CA GLN A 637 23.72 5.40 6.86
C GLN A 637 22.39 4.80 7.31
N THR A 638 22.45 3.84 8.25
CA THR A 638 21.25 3.18 8.77
C THR A 638 20.63 3.97 9.91
N GLY A 639 21.41 4.82 10.57
CA GLY A 639 21.02 5.51 11.79
C GLY A 639 20.93 4.58 13.00
N THR A 640 21.31 3.29 12.84
CA THR A 640 21.31 2.33 13.94
C THR A 640 22.14 2.87 15.09
N THR A 641 21.55 2.95 16.28
CA THR A 641 22.23 3.48 17.47
C THR A 641 22.58 2.33 18.40
N ILE A 642 23.84 2.27 18.80
CA ILE A 642 24.39 1.27 19.72
C ILE A 642 24.69 2.01 21.01
N PHE A 643 24.00 1.65 22.08
CA PHE A 643 24.27 2.17 23.43
C PHE A 643 25.05 1.12 24.24
N PHE A 644 26.06 1.53 24.99
CA PHE A 644 26.86 0.62 25.79
C PHE A 644 27.55 1.33 26.95
N ASN A 645 28.05 0.53 27.92
CA ASN A 645 28.98 0.97 28.94
C ASN A 645 30.24 0.11 28.86
N TYR A 646 31.38 0.68 29.19
CA TYR A 646 32.58 -0.14 29.40
C TYR A 646 32.43 -0.88 30.72
N CYS A 647 32.65 -2.19 30.71
CA CYS A 647 32.70 -2.96 31.95
C CYS A 647 33.98 -2.65 32.68
N PRO A 648 33.95 -2.52 34.03
CA PRO A 648 35.16 -2.22 34.83
C PRO A 648 36.18 -3.35 34.84
#